data_dd0966733540c19b485c456180008e7f
#
_entry.id   dd0966733540c19b485c456180008e7f
#
_cell.length_a   1.000
_cell.length_b   1.000
_cell.length_c   1.000
_cell.angle_alpha   90.00
_cell.angle_beta   90.00
_cell.angle_gamma   90.00
#
_symmetry.space_group_name_H-M   'P 1'
#
loop_
_entity.id
_entity.type
_entity.pdbx_description
1 polymer ?
#
loop_
_entity_poly.entity_id
_entity_poly.type
_entity_poly.pdbx_seq_one_letter_code
_entity_poly.pdbx_strand_id
1 'polypeptide(L)'
;MCSPLIPMLSLTGGRNTERITVMLDGYRRVGIDTVMLYPRSGLEIPYMSDAYLQYIKEITAAAKARDMHLWLYDEFNWPSGSCQNRVIAENKAFAAKRIFFDGRRAAVETVGAGQAQMVEQPFDNDMLNPAAVDCFIALTHEVYYKTLREYFGDTVVGIFTDEPSFIYTANGKGMYPYYDGVEADYRAACGNDLLADVEAFERGENCAFFPWVFRKLISDRFKSAYIDRIALWCKNHRLLLTGHTLDDENPLRAMRVTGNWFDFFENVPQPGVDEIPTKCGVHNDMLFSMIDNQKYHGKQHAMAELFALGPCSLSYARRKQMLFYAAAYGVDRYFIAISHLDGRGNIKKPDFFDNFSLYNPDFAGAKHLADDSVLAAKIAGKTAKAAVGVRMPYTAYLQACGRHEEQRVYDRLAQLMDMLIKNQISMRVLSEEEDAFSAYTVLVERDGYRLENDAERQYDAETLLRVLQPAQNAVLITETDGTLPQDVLVKQYADKSLLVVSRENALKEKRTLVLKNGERQVRFSFEGYGVQHFENCDTATEEKRDILPLSLKELRFVGGNDNVYRLRLLKAATCTLTLQTDMALRVHVRSFAGGDTVYIDGSPLVAAAETHGLTGCFDSLYKTAEIALKKGEHTFFCEIADYPYLPAVILSGSFDVTKEGLSARSGQGRFFGHVTFEGEVAVDQPSVALPDAAPYYTELFINGERTAARHCAPYVFAIPAAYRGKRVRLTFRIFSDLSPLFGDLAEMRREGIFTPGWSDVPSSAPSTVL
;
A
#
# COMPACT_ATOMS: atom_id res chain seq x y z
N MET A 1 -2.00 23.75 2.72
CA MET A 1 -2.68 22.44 2.60
C MET A 1 -1.60 21.38 2.58
N CYS A 2 -1.69 20.38 3.45
CA CYS A 2 -0.73 19.28 3.49
C CYS A 2 -0.70 18.53 2.14
N SER A 3 0.48 18.05 1.72
CA SER A 3 0.59 17.24 0.50
C SER A 3 -0.27 15.96 0.64
N PRO A 4 -0.94 15.53 -0.44
CA PRO A 4 -1.73 14.29 -0.40
C PRO A 4 -0.87 13.04 -0.18
N LEU A 5 0.36 13.04 -0.66
CA LEU A 5 1.32 11.95 -0.54
C LEU A 5 2.08 12.09 0.77
N ILE A 6 2.00 11.10 1.65
CA ILE A 6 2.51 11.13 3.03
C ILE A 6 3.42 9.92 3.25
N PRO A 7 4.74 10.05 3.07
CA PRO A 7 5.67 8.97 3.37
C PRO A 7 5.65 8.60 4.86
N MET A 8 5.61 7.29 5.12
CA MET A 8 5.75 6.72 6.46
C MET A 8 7.24 6.56 6.76
N LEU A 9 7.74 7.38 7.66
CA LEU A 9 9.13 7.40 8.07
C LEU A 9 9.34 6.55 9.31
N SER A 10 9.87 5.34 9.14
CA SER A 10 10.18 4.44 10.25
C SER A 10 11.31 4.98 11.11
N LEU A 11 11.03 5.14 12.39
CA LEU A 11 12.06 5.42 13.40
C LEU A 11 12.69 4.11 13.87
N THR A 12 13.87 3.83 13.37
CA THR A 12 14.68 2.65 13.68
C THR A 12 16.11 3.09 14.02
N GLY A 13 16.90 2.23 14.69
CA GLY A 13 18.25 2.57 15.14
C GLY A 13 18.32 3.54 16.31
N GLY A 14 19.44 4.19 16.47
CA GLY A 14 19.67 5.21 17.50
C GLY A 14 19.11 6.58 17.10
N ARG A 15 19.25 7.54 18.02
CA ARG A 15 18.87 8.94 17.78
C ARG A 15 19.76 9.54 16.69
N ASN A 16 19.14 9.94 15.57
CA ASN A 16 19.84 10.56 14.45
C ASN A 16 18.97 11.63 13.79
N THR A 17 18.87 12.77 14.46
CA THR A 17 18.08 13.93 14.00
C THR A 17 18.64 14.51 12.69
N GLU A 18 19.95 14.46 12.48
CA GLU A 18 20.57 14.94 11.25
C GLU A 18 20.11 14.15 10.02
N ARG A 19 20.08 12.81 10.13
CA ARG A 19 19.62 11.94 9.04
C ARG A 19 18.17 12.14 8.70
N ILE A 20 17.32 12.25 9.74
CA ILE A 20 15.89 12.56 9.54
C ILE A 20 15.74 13.92 8.84
N THR A 21 16.52 14.90 9.24
CA THR A 21 16.51 16.23 8.62
C THR A 21 16.87 16.18 7.13
N VAL A 22 17.85 15.38 6.73
CA VAL A 22 18.20 15.16 5.31
C VAL A 22 17.03 14.53 4.53
N MET A 23 16.31 13.59 5.17
CA MET A 23 15.12 12.99 4.54
C MET A 23 13.98 14.00 4.38
N LEU A 24 13.72 14.83 5.38
CA LEU A 24 12.73 15.91 5.31
C LEU A 24 13.05 16.88 4.17
N ASP A 25 14.34 17.29 4.04
CA ASP A 25 14.80 18.14 2.93
C ASP A 25 14.62 17.45 1.56
N GLY A 26 14.85 16.14 1.50
CA GLY A 26 14.63 15.33 0.31
C GLY A 26 13.17 15.34 -0.13
N TYR A 27 12.26 15.07 0.78
CA TYR A 27 10.82 15.10 0.52
C TYR A 27 10.33 16.50 0.14
N ARG A 28 10.77 17.52 0.86
CA ARG A 28 10.37 18.90 0.57
C ARG A 28 10.77 19.33 -0.85
N ARG A 29 11.95 18.93 -1.32
CA ARG A 29 12.43 19.23 -2.69
C ARG A 29 11.56 18.64 -3.79
N VAL A 30 10.91 17.51 -3.55
CA VAL A 30 9.99 16.87 -4.51
C VAL A 30 8.52 17.26 -4.31
N GLY A 31 8.25 18.25 -3.43
CA GLY A 31 6.90 18.80 -3.24
C GLY A 31 6.07 18.07 -2.20
N ILE A 32 6.70 17.25 -1.34
CA ILE A 32 6.06 16.57 -0.21
C ILE A 32 6.38 17.36 1.05
N ASP A 33 5.34 17.86 1.72
CA ASP A 33 5.45 18.69 2.93
C ASP A 33 4.91 18.01 4.19
N THR A 34 4.51 16.76 4.08
CA THR A 34 3.91 16.01 5.19
C THR A 34 4.52 14.61 5.24
N VAL A 35 4.87 14.14 6.44
CA VAL A 35 5.35 12.78 6.69
C VAL A 35 4.70 12.21 7.95
N MET A 36 4.70 10.89 8.10
CA MET A 36 4.32 10.23 9.35
C MET A 36 5.56 9.69 10.06
N LEU A 37 5.65 9.92 11.37
CA LEU A 37 6.68 9.32 12.22
C LEU A 37 6.16 7.99 12.77
N TYR A 38 6.84 6.91 12.44
CA TYR A 38 6.44 5.55 12.74
C TYR A 38 7.50 4.82 13.58
N PRO A 39 7.36 4.74 14.92
CA PRO A 39 8.29 3.98 15.77
C PRO A 39 8.19 2.47 15.45
N ARG A 40 9.32 1.86 15.11
CA ARG A 40 9.34 0.50 14.57
C ARG A 40 10.37 -0.38 15.27
N SER A 41 10.21 -1.69 15.16
CA SER A 41 11.19 -2.69 15.63
C SER A 41 12.59 -2.36 15.16
N GLY A 42 13.52 -2.45 16.11
CA GLY A 42 14.90 -2.02 15.91
C GLY A 42 15.18 -0.57 16.27
N LEU A 43 14.19 0.18 16.77
CA LEU A 43 14.46 1.43 17.49
C LEU A 43 15.27 1.11 18.76
N GLU A 44 16.43 1.74 18.93
CA GLU A 44 17.36 1.51 20.03
C GLU A 44 17.04 2.39 21.25
N ILE A 45 16.13 3.35 21.08
CA ILE A 45 15.65 4.25 22.14
C ILE A 45 14.35 3.66 22.68
N PRO A 46 14.22 3.43 24.00
CA PRO A 46 12.98 2.90 24.56
C PRO A 46 11.78 3.80 24.24
N TYR A 47 10.74 3.21 23.66
CA TYR A 47 9.51 3.91 23.29
C TYR A 47 8.88 4.64 24.49
N MET A 48 8.41 5.87 24.29
CA MET A 48 7.85 6.76 25.31
C MET A 48 8.77 7.08 26.49
N SER A 49 10.09 6.87 26.36
CA SER A 49 11.09 7.39 27.33
C SER A 49 11.35 8.87 27.07
N ASP A 50 11.95 9.56 28.07
CA ASP A 50 12.38 10.96 27.92
C ASP A 50 13.31 11.15 26.71
N ALA A 51 14.20 10.20 26.46
CA ALA A 51 15.11 10.22 25.31
C ALA A 51 14.35 10.11 23.98
N TYR A 52 13.32 9.26 23.91
CA TYR A 52 12.43 9.14 22.74
C TYR A 52 11.64 10.44 22.52
N LEU A 53 11.03 10.96 23.57
CA LEU A 53 10.22 12.20 23.49
C LEU A 53 11.07 13.41 23.08
N GLN A 54 12.29 13.50 23.59
CA GLN A 54 13.25 14.53 23.18
C GLN A 54 13.62 14.38 21.69
N TYR A 55 13.81 13.14 21.20
CA TYR A 55 14.07 12.86 19.80
C TYR A 55 12.90 13.28 18.91
N ILE A 56 11.66 12.91 19.27
CA ILE A 56 10.46 13.35 18.55
C ILE A 56 10.33 14.88 18.55
N LYS A 57 10.61 15.54 19.67
CA LYS A 57 10.58 17.01 19.76
C LYS A 57 11.58 17.67 18.81
N GLU A 58 12.79 17.13 18.69
CA GLU A 58 13.79 17.64 17.74
C GLU A 58 13.37 17.46 16.28
N ILE A 59 12.83 16.29 15.95
CA ILE A 59 12.28 16.05 14.60
C ILE A 59 11.14 17.03 14.29
N THR A 60 10.25 17.26 15.27
CA THR A 60 9.12 18.18 15.12
C THR A 60 9.62 19.62 14.91
N ALA A 61 10.62 20.06 15.66
CA ALA A 61 11.24 21.37 15.47
C ALA A 61 11.91 21.49 14.08
N ALA A 62 12.59 20.43 13.63
CA ALA A 62 13.19 20.39 12.29
C ALA A 62 12.14 20.44 11.17
N ALA A 63 11.00 19.77 11.34
CA ALA A 63 9.86 19.83 10.41
C ALA A 63 9.27 21.24 10.36
N LYS A 64 9.00 21.86 11.53
CA LYS A 64 8.50 23.24 11.60
C LYS A 64 9.41 24.24 10.91
N ALA A 65 10.72 24.13 11.09
CA ALA A 65 11.71 25.00 10.42
C ALA A 65 11.69 24.87 8.87
N ARG A 66 10.99 23.86 8.32
CA ARG A 66 10.85 23.56 6.88
C ARG A 66 9.45 23.75 6.35
N ASP A 67 8.53 24.32 7.14
CA ASP A 67 7.10 24.39 6.84
C ASP A 67 6.55 23.00 6.44
N MET A 68 6.91 21.98 7.21
CA MET A 68 6.43 20.61 7.04
C MET A 68 5.52 20.20 8.17
N HIS A 69 4.63 19.25 7.88
CA HIS A 69 3.66 18.71 8.81
C HIS A 69 3.98 17.26 9.18
N LEU A 70 3.60 16.87 10.38
CA LEU A 70 3.83 15.53 10.93
C LEU A 70 2.51 14.87 11.35
N TRP A 71 2.37 13.61 11.00
CA TRP A 71 1.46 12.67 11.66
C TRP A 71 2.26 11.89 12.70
N LEU A 72 1.67 11.67 13.86
CA LEU A 72 2.24 10.80 14.89
C LEU A 72 1.52 9.46 14.85
N TYR A 73 2.28 8.39 15.04
CA TYR A 73 1.79 7.04 15.22
C TYR A 73 1.59 6.77 16.70
N ASP A 74 0.46 6.17 17.09
CA ASP A 74 0.06 6.08 18.50
C ASP A 74 0.58 4.84 19.23
N GLU A 75 1.35 3.97 18.54
CA GLU A 75 1.89 2.73 19.11
C GLU A 75 3.37 2.55 18.75
N PHE A 76 3.98 1.51 19.27
CA PHE A 76 5.27 0.94 18.83
C PHE A 76 5.00 -0.29 17.97
N ASN A 77 5.42 -0.29 16.70
CA ASN A 77 4.95 -1.26 15.70
C ASN A 77 3.42 -1.22 15.58
N TRP A 78 2.83 -2.31 15.10
CA TRP A 78 1.40 -2.56 15.08
C TRP A 78 1.08 -3.84 15.88
N PRO A 79 -0.14 -4.02 16.33
CA PRO A 79 -1.29 -3.13 16.22
C PRO A 79 -1.34 -2.07 17.33
N SER A 80 -2.15 -1.01 17.10
CA SER A 80 -2.37 0.03 18.08
C SER A 80 -3.24 -0.41 19.26
N GLY A 81 -2.98 0.17 20.45
CA GLY A 81 -3.85 0.05 21.62
C GLY A 81 -3.21 -0.48 22.89
N SER A 82 -1.96 -0.95 22.89
CA SER A 82 -1.32 -1.57 24.05
C SER A 82 -0.20 -0.76 24.69
N CYS A 83 0.41 0.15 23.95
CA CYS A 83 1.65 0.84 24.36
C CYS A 83 2.73 -0.15 24.78
N GLN A 84 3.08 -1.10 23.91
CA GLN A 84 3.99 -2.21 24.22
C GLN A 84 3.55 -3.01 25.46
N ASN A 85 2.27 -3.29 25.59
CA ASN A 85 1.65 -3.97 26.74
C ASN A 85 1.83 -3.24 28.10
N ARG A 86 2.18 -1.94 28.08
CA ARG A 86 2.33 -1.14 29.32
C ARG A 86 1.00 -0.86 30.01
N VAL A 87 -0.13 -0.87 29.25
CA VAL A 87 -1.46 -0.74 29.84
C VAL A 87 -1.70 -1.77 30.96
N ILE A 88 -1.32 -3.03 30.74
CA ILE A 88 -1.43 -4.09 31.73
C ILE A 88 -0.39 -3.94 32.86
N ALA A 89 0.80 -3.42 32.55
CA ALA A 89 1.82 -3.15 33.56
C ALA A 89 1.33 -2.08 34.58
N GLU A 90 0.57 -1.08 34.13
CA GLU A 90 -0.03 -0.08 35.00
C GLU A 90 -1.14 -0.67 35.88
N ASN A 91 -1.99 -1.54 35.30
CA ASN A 91 -3.08 -2.17 36.05
C ASN A 91 -3.45 -3.53 35.46
N LYS A 92 -3.17 -4.58 36.21
CA LYS A 92 -3.51 -5.97 35.80
C LYS A 92 -5.02 -6.21 35.61
N ALA A 93 -5.90 -5.37 36.17
CA ALA A 93 -7.33 -5.45 35.94
C ALA A 93 -7.73 -5.05 34.50
N PHE A 94 -6.80 -4.50 33.72
CA PHE A 94 -6.98 -4.17 32.30
C PHE A 94 -6.67 -5.37 31.37
N ALA A 95 -6.36 -6.55 31.93
CA ALA A 95 -6.21 -7.75 31.13
C ALA A 95 -7.54 -8.12 30.46
N ALA A 96 -7.46 -8.47 29.18
CA ALA A 96 -8.64 -8.85 28.41
C ALA A 96 -9.31 -10.11 28.98
N LYS A 97 -10.59 -10.19 28.76
CA LYS A 97 -11.40 -11.39 29.03
C LYS A 97 -11.89 -11.96 27.71
N ARG A 98 -12.11 -13.26 27.70
CA ARG A 98 -12.69 -13.96 26.56
C ARG A 98 -13.62 -15.08 27.03
N ILE A 99 -14.58 -15.43 26.19
CA ILE A 99 -15.31 -16.70 26.33
C ILE A 99 -14.44 -17.78 25.68
N PHE A 100 -14.23 -18.87 26.39
CA PHE A 100 -13.55 -20.06 25.89
C PHE A 100 -14.44 -21.26 25.98
N PHE A 101 -14.60 -21.96 24.86
CA PHE A 101 -15.32 -23.26 24.79
C PHE A 101 -14.30 -24.39 24.74
N ASP A 102 -14.28 -25.22 25.76
CA ASP A 102 -13.31 -26.32 25.94
C ASP A 102 -13.68 -27.63 25.19
N GLY A 103 -14.72 -27.60 24.36
CA GLY A 103 -15.32 -28.75 23.67
C GLY A 103 -16.52 -29.34 24.42
N ARG A 104 -16.82 -28.87 25.62
CA ARG A 104 -17.96 -29.30 26.44
C ARG A 104 -18.77 -28.12 26.98
N ARG A 105 -18.08 -27.11 27.50
CA ARG A 105 -18.66 -25.98 28.18
C ARG A 105 -17.98 -24.65 27.77
N ALA A 106 -18.77 -23.61 27.66
CA ALA A 106 -18.29 -22.24 27.53
C ALA A 106 -18.12 -21.60 28.92
N ALA A 107 -17.01 -20.90 29.12
CA ALA A 107 -16.74 -20.14 30.33
C ALA A 107 -15.95 -18.87 30.01
N VAL A 108 -16.10 -17.88 30.88
CA VAL A 108 -15.30 -16.65 30.80
C VAL A 108 -13.97 -16.87 31.49
N GLU A 109 -12.89 -16.50 30.83
CA GLU A 109 -11.55 -16.52 31.41
C GLU A 109 -10.81 -15.18 31.17
N THR A 110 -9.87 -14.87 32.05
CA THR A 110 -8.97 -13.72 31.85
C THR A 110 -7.75 -14.19 31.07
N VAL A 111 -7.36 -13.45 30.05
CA VAL A 111 -6.16 -13.71 29.24
C VAL A 111 -4.93 -13.57 30.13
N GLY A 112 -4.11 -14.62 30.21
CA GLY A 112 -2.86 -14.61 30.97
C GLY A 112 -1.77 -13.82 30.27
N ALA A 113 -0.79 -13.34 31.05
CA ALA A 113 0.33 -12.57 30.52
C ALA A 113 1.10 -13.33 29.43
N GLY A 114 1.24 -12.72 28.26
CA GLY A 114 1.94 -13.28 27.10
C GLY A 114 1.16 -14.37 26.36
N GLN A 115 -0.11 -14.61 26.68
CA GLN A 115 -0.95 -15.56 25.94
C GLN A 115 -1.47 -14.97 24.61
N ALA A 116 -1.61 -13.65 24.54
CA ALA A 116 -1.88 -12.96 23.29
C ALA A 116 -0.58 -12.33 22.78
N GLN A 117 -0.09 -12.82 21.67
CA GLN A 117 1.07 -12.26 21.00
C GLN A 117 0.69 -11.87 19.59
N MET A 118 0.95 -10.63 19.27
CA MET A 118 0.97 -10.17 17.89
C MET A 118 2.44 -10.06 17.43
N VAL A 119 2.62 -10.26 16.16
CA VAL A 119 3.86 -10.44 15.38
C VAL A 119 5.17 -10.07 16.08
N GLU A 120 5.22 -9.00 16.87
CA GLU A 120 6.46 -8.50 17.46
C GLU A 120 6.31 -8.06 18.93
N GLN A 121 5.10 -8.14 19.51
CA GLN A 121 4.86 -7.73 20.89
C GLN A 121 3.69 -8.46 21.55
N PRO A 122 3.70 -8.64 22.88
CA PRO A 122 2.54 -9.13 23.60
C PRO A 122 1.40 -8.11 23.56
N PHE A 123 0.16 -8.60 23.48
CA PHE A 123 -1.04 -7.78 23.39
C PHE A 123 -2.16 -8.37 24.25
N ASP A 124 -2.09 -8.13 25.56
CA ASP A 124 -2.98 -8.79 26.52
C ASP A 124 -4.09 -7.87 27.06
N ASN A 125 -4.11 -6.57 26.69
CA ASN A 125 -5.04 -5.60 27.25
C ASN A 125 -6.43 -5.65 26.61
N ASP A 126 -7.40 -5.24 27.41
CA ASP A 126 -8.82 -5.23 27.03
C ASP A 126 -9.20 -3.98 26.23
N MET A 127 -9.29 -4.14 24.93
CA MET A 127 -9.71 -3.09 23.99
C MET A 127 -11.22 -2.76 24.10
N LEU A 128 -12.00 -3.62 24.74
CA LEU A 128 -13.42 -3.42 25.00
C LEU A 128 -13.69 -2.72 26.35
N ASN A 129 -12.63 -2.43 27.12
CA ASN A 129 -12.70 -1.76 28.41
C ASN A 129 -12.31 -0.27 28.28
N PRO A 130 -13.25 0.68 28.44
CA PRO A 130 -12.94 2.11 28.33
C PRO A 130 -11.82 2.58 29.25
N ALA A 131 -11.70 2.01 30.46
CA ALA A 131 -10.66 2.41 31.39
C ALA A 131 -9.26 1.94 30.95
N ALA A 132 -9.16 0.78 30.28
CA ALA A 132 -7.91 0.33 29.67
C ALA A 132 -7.51 1.22 28.48
N VAL A 133 -8.49 1.65 27.67
CA VAL A 133 -8.25 2.59 26.57
C VAL A 133 -7.88 3.99 27.09
N ASP A 134 -8.50 4.48 28.16
CA ASP A 134 -8.09 5.73 28.81
C ASP A 134 -6.64 5.65 29.33
N CYS A 135 -6.23 4.50 29.85
CA CYS A 135 -4.85 4.25 30.23
C CYS A 135 -3.91 4.28 29.01
N PHE A 136 -4.30 3.67 27.89
CA PHE A 136 -3.56 3.75 26.63
C PHE A 136 -3.38 5.21 26.18
N ILE A 137 -4.47 5.99 26.16
CA ILE A 137 -4.43 7.42 25.83
C ILE A 137 -3.48 8.17 26.76
N ALA A 138 -3.51 7.87 28.06
CA ALA A 138 -2.64 8.51 29.06
C ALA A 138 -1.15 8.19 28.85
N LEU A 139 -0.82 6.97 28.40
CA LEU A 139 0.54 6.50 28.18
C LEU A 139 1.13 6.94 26.83
N THR A 140 0.32 7.32 25.88
CA THR A 140 0.73 7.68 24.52
C THR A 140 0.32 9.11 24.15
N HIS A 141 -0.92 9.35 23.89
CA HIS A 141 -1.47 10.61 23.39
C HIS A 141 -1.20 11.79 24.36
N GLU A 142 -1.48 11.62 25.65
CA GLU A 142 -1.23 12.65 26.67
C GLU A 142 0.26 12.94 26.84
N VAL A 143 1.11 11.92 26.68
CA VAL A 143 2.57 12.08 26.76
C VAL A 143 3.08 12.87 25.55
N TYR A 144 2.58 12.57 24.35
CA TYR A 144 2.88 13.40 23.17
C TYR A 144 2.39 14.84 23.36
N TYR A 145 1.17 15.02 23.86
CA TYR A 145 0.63 16.37 24.09
C TYR A 145 1.49 17.17 25.07
N LYS A 146 1.87 16.60 26.21
CA LYS A 146 2.74 17.27 27.20
C LYS A 146 4.06 17.72 26.60
N THR A 147 4.61 16.93 25.67
CA THR A 147 5.91 17.18 25.04
C THR A 147 5.82 18.17 23.88
N LEU A 148 4.75 18.11 23.08
CA LEU A 148 4.65 18.74 21.77
C LEU A 148 3.49 19.74 21.65
N ARG A 149 2.81 20.11 22.73
CA ARG A 149 1.57 20.93 22.70
C ARG A 149 1.68 22.22 21.88
N GLU A 150 2.86 22.83 21.84
CA GLU A 150 3.16 24.04 21.07
C GLU A 150 3.12 23.84 19.56
N TYR A 151 3.18 22.59 19.09
CA TYR A 151 3.15 22.18 17.68
C TYR A 151 1.80 21.61 17.25
N PHE A 152 0.88 21.32 18.21
CA PHE A 152 -0.41 20.66 17.93
C PHE A 152 -1.37 21.58 17.17
N GLY A 153 -1.94 21.04 16.08
CA GLY A 153 -2.84 21.77 15.18
C GLY A 153 -2.13 22.71 14.20
N ASP A 154 -0.78 22.66 14.17
CA ASP A 154 0.08 23.42 13.26
C ASP A 154 1.06 22.44 12.59
N THR A 155 2.20 22.17 13.21
CA THR A 155 3.20 21.22 12.68
C THR A 155 2.75 19.77 12.87
N VAL A 156 2.23 19.41 14.06
CA VAL A 156 1.61 18.11 14.31
C VAL A 156 0.13 18.22 13.97
N VAL A 157 -0.28 17.53 12.91
CA VAL A 157 -1.63 17.67 12.32
C VAL A 157 -2.58 16.55 12.69
N GLY A 158 -2.07 15.38 13.10
CA GLY A 158 -2.93 14.26 13.42
C GLY A 158 -2.22 13.07 14.06
N ILE A 159 -3.04 12.10 14.43
CA ILE A 159 -2.68 10.79 14.97
C ILE A 159 -3.14 9.71 14.01
N PHE A 160 -2.30 8.70 13.81
CA PHE A 160 -2.61 7.49 13.05
C PHE A 160 -2.73 6.33 14.04
N THR A 161 -3.84 5.58 13.96
CA THR A 161 -4.08 4.34 14.70
C THR A 161 -4.14 3.17 13.73
N ASP A 162 -3.39 2.11 14.01
CA ASP A 162 -3.06 1.04 13.08
C ASP A 162 -3.68 -0.28 13.51
N GLU A 163 -4.58 -0.83 12.71
CA GLU A 163 -5.24 -2.14 12.89
C GLU A 163 -5.70 -2.46 14.33
N PRO A 164 -6.30 -1.53 15.08
CA PRO A 164 -6.80 -1.87 16.42
C PRO A 164 -7.88 -2.94 16.29
N SER A 165 -7.82 -3.97 17.15
CA SER A 165 -8.78 -5.08 17.09
C SER A 165 -8.97 -5.75 18.43
N PHE A 166 -10.20 -6.17 18.71
CA PHE A 166 -10.54 -6.98 19.88
C PHE A 166 -10.21 -8.46 19.69
N ILE A 167 -9.86 -8.89 18.45
CA ILE A 167 -9.63 -10.32 18.18
C ILE A 167 -8.29 -10.80 18.73
N TYR A 168 -7.31 -9.93 18.94
CA TYR A 168 -5.97 -10.33 19.36
C TYR A 168 -5.94 -11.17 20.64
N THR A 169 -6.89 -10.94 21.54
CA THR A 169 -7.03 -11.66 22.80
C THR A 169 -7.99 -12.85 22.72
N ALA A 170 -8.69 -13.03 21.60
CA ALA A 170 -9.72 -14.07 21.40
C ALA A 170 -9.57 -14.79 20.04
N ASN A 171 -8.32 -14.87 19.51
CA ASN A 171 -8.02 -15.49 18.22
C ASN A 171 -7.72 -16.98 18.37
N GLY A 172 -8.76 -17.79 18.34
CA GLY A 172 -8.62 -19.24 18.42
C GLY A 172 -9.97 -19.94 18.29
N LYS A 173 -9.92 -21.24 18.02
CA LYS A 173 -11.13 -22.05 17.96
C LYS A 173 -11.84 -22.04 19.32
N GLY A 174 -13.13 -21.76 19.32
CA GLY A 174 -13.94 -21.67 20.54
C GLY A 174 -13.63 -20.46 21.41
N MET A 175 -12.89 -19.45 20.89
CA MET A 175 -12.58 -18.22 21.61
C MET A 175 -13.39 -17.06 21.06
N TYR A 176 -13.96 -16.25 21.97
CA TYR A 176 -14.77 -15.11 21.62
C TYR A 176 -14.45 -13.93 22.53
N PRO A 177 -14.40 -12.69 22.00
CA PRO A 177 -14.17 -11.49 22.82
C PRO A 177 -15.26 -11.35 23.90
N TYR A 178 -14.89 -10.73 25.01
CA TYR A 178 -15.81 -10.54 26.13
C TYR A 178 -15.57 -9.19 26.78
N TYR A 179 -16.65 -8.51 27.16
CA TYR A 179 -16.62 -7.35 28.05
C TYR A 179 -17.59 -7.54 29.21
N ASP A 180 -17.28 -6.93 30.36
CA ASP A 180 -18.14 -7.03 31.55
C ASP A 180 -19.53 -6.45 31.28
N GLY A 181 -20.55 -7.30 31.35
CA GLY A 181 -21.94 -6.95 31.06
C GLY A 181 -22.50 -7.49 29.74
N VAL A 182 -21.65 -8.03 28.83
CA VAL A 182 -22.11 -8.54 27.53
C VAL A 182 -23.21 -9.61 27.64
N GLU A 183 -23.18 -10.44 28.68
CA GLU A 183 -24.23 -11.47 28.91
C GLU A 183 -25.60 -10.84 29.18
N ALA A 184 -25.62 -9.73 29.97
CA ALA A 184 -26.84 -8.99 30.24
C ALA A 184 -27.35 -8.27 28.98
N ASP A 185 -26.44 -7.62 28.23
CA ASP A 185 -26.77 -6.93 27.00
C ASP A 185 -27.31 -7.91 25.95
N TYR A 186 -26.68 -9.08 25.82
CA TYR A 186 -27.12 -10.14 24.92
C TYR A 186 -28.52 -10.65 25.27
N ARG A 187 -28.76 -10.92 26.56
CA ARG A 187 -30.08 -11.33 27.05
C ARG A 187 -31.14 -10.25 26.81
N ALA A 188 -30.79 -8.99 26.99
CA ALA A 188 -31.70 -7.88 26.72
C ALA A 188 -32.04 -7.78 25.22
N ALA A 189 -31.06 -8.06 24.33
CA ALA A 189 -31.22 -7.93 22.89
C ALA A 189 -32.02 -9.07 22.25
N CYS A 190 -31.88 -10.31 22.72
CA CYS A 190 -32.52 -11.48 22.10
C CYS A 190 -33.25 -12.45 23.06
N GLY A 191 -33.18 -12.22 24.37
CA GLY A 191 -33.83 -13.07 25.37
C GLY A 191 -33.07 -14.34 25.75
N ASN A 192 -31.95 -14.65 25.06
CA ASN A 192 -31.19 -15.88 25.23
C ASN A 192 -30.06 -15.75 26.26
N ASP A 193 -29.51 -16.90 26.64
CA ASP A 193 -28.28 -16.98 27.43
C ASP A 193 -27.06 -17.06 26.50
N LEU A 194 -26.11 -16.15 26.65
CA LEU A 194 -24.96 -16.04 25.77
C LEU A 194 -24.08 -17.27 25.79
N LEU A 195 -23.75 -17.80 26.99
CA LEU A 195 -22.86 -18.97 27.09
C LEU A 195 -23.51 -20.24 26.54
N ALA A 196 -24.81 -20.40 26.76
CA ALA A 196 -25.58 -21.52 26.20
C ALA A 196 -25.63 -21.45 24.67
N ASP A 197 -25.80 -20.25 24.08
CA ASP A 197 -25.80 -20.05 22.62
C ASP A 197 -24.40 -20.27 22.01
N VAL A 198 -23.32 -19.86 22.70
CA VAL A 198 -21.94 -20.23 22.30
C VAL A 198 -21.74 -21.73 22.26
N GLU A 199 -22.16 -22.44 23.29
CA GLU A 199 -22.05 -23.92 23.35
C GLU A 199 -22.83 -24.59 22.22
N ALA A 200 -24.06 -24.14 21.96
CA ALA A 200 -24.88 -24.67 20.89
C ALA A 200 -24.25 -24.40 19.51
N PHE A 201 -23.74 -23.18 19.30
CA PHE A 201 -23.05 -22.78 18.07
C PHE A 201 -21.82 -23.68 17.81
N GLU A 202 -20.96 -23.88 18.82
CA GLU A 202 -19.75 -24.70 18.71
C GLU A 202 -20.06 -26.21 18.51
N ARG A 203 -21.24 -26.68 18.91
CA ARG A 203 -21.73 -28.01 18.61
C ARG A 203 -22.36 -28.13 17.21
N GLY A 204 -22.45 -27.05 16.46
CA GLY A 204 -23.10 -27.02 15.15
C GLY A 204 -24.63 -27.02 15.22
N GLU A 205 -25.20 -26.69 16.37
CA GLU A 205 -26.64 -26.52 16.55
C GLU A 205 -27.10 -25.18 15.95
N ASN A 206 -28.37 -25.07 15.56
CA ASN A 206 -28.89 -23.85 14.95
C ASN A 206 -29.09 -22.72 15.99
N CYS A 207 -28.15 -21.81 16.06
CA CYS A 207 -28.20 -20.62 16.90
C CYS A 207 -28.49 -19.39 16.04
N ALA A 208 -29.76 -19.02 15.89
CA ALA A 208 -30.17 -17.94 14.99
C ALA A 208 -29.61 -16.57 15.37
N PHE A 209 -29.41 -16.30 16.66
CA PHE A 209 -29.05 -14.99 17.16
C PHE A 209 -27.57 -14.81 17.48
N PHE A 210 -26.86 -15.86 17.92
CA PHE A 210 -25.51 -15.72 18.45
C PHE A 210 -24.54 -15.02 17.48
N PRO A 211 -24.35 -15.46 16.23
CA PRO A 211 -23.33 -14.83 15.38
C PRO A 211 -23.62 -13.36 15.06
N TRP A 212 -24.90 -13.01 14.95
CA TRP A 212 -25.32 -11.68 14.55
C TRP A 212 -25.44 -10.72 15.75
N VAL A 213 -26.28 -11.02 16.75
CA VAL A 213 -26.51 -10.12 17.91
C VAL A 213 -25.21 -9.93 18.70
N PHE A 214 -24.50 -11.03 18.96
CA PHE A 214 -23.25 -10.96 19.71
C PHE A 214 -22.20 -10.09 19.02
N ARG A 215 -21.97 -10.28 17.70
CA ARG A 215 -20.99 -9.50 16.97
C ARG A 215 -21.36 -8.02 16.88
N LYS A 216 -22.65 -7.68 16.77
CA LYS A 216 -23.10 -6.29 16.84
C LYS A 216 -22.78 -5.68 18.20
N LEU A 217 -23.09 -6.34 19.30
CA LEU A 217 -22.76 -5.86 20.64
C LEU A 217 -21.26 -5.62 20.85
N ILE A 218 -20.42 -6.54 20.36
CA ILE A 218 -18.97 -6.38 20.43
C ILE A 218 -18.50 -5.20 19.56
N SER A 219 -19.03 -5.03 18.34
CA SER A 219 -18.73 -3.89 17.46
C SER A 219 -19.10 -2.57 18.10
N ASP A 220 -20.33 -2.42 18.62
CA ASP A 220 -20.83 -1.20 19.29
C ASP A 220 -19.97 -0.87 20.52
N ARG A 221 -19.59 -1.92 21.27
CA ARG A 221 -18.70 -1.75 22.43
C ARG A 221 -17.31 -1.31 22.05
N PHE A 222 -16.71 -1.90 21.02
CA PHE A 222 -15.39 -1.53 20.54
C PHE A 222 -15.37 -0.09 20.02
N LYS A 223 -16.35 0.30 19.22
CA LYS A 223 -16.53 1.68 18.78
C LYS A 223 -16.51 2.65 19.97
N SER A 224 -17.41 2.45 20.93
CA SER A 224 -17.56 3.37 22.08
C SER A 224 -16.38 3.33 23.06
N ALA A 225 -15.75 2.17 23.24
CA ALA A 225 -14.64 2.01 24.17
C ALA A 225 -13.31 2.49 23.59
N TYR A 226 -13.08 2.34 22.28
CA TYR A 226 -11.79 2.64 21.65
C TYR A 226 -11.84 3.87 20.74
N ILE A 227 -12.44 3.75 19.57
CA ILE A 227 -12.24 4.75 18.52
C ILE A 227 -12.91 6.10 18.82
N ASP A 228 -14.11 6.10 19.41
CA ASP A 228 -14.81 7.34 19.77
C ASP A 228 -14.06 8.13 20.84
N ARG A 229 -13.39 7.43 21.77
CA ARG A 229 -12.58 8.06 22.82
C ARG A 229 -11.34 8.74 22.24
N ILE A 230 -10.63 8.05 21.35
CA ILE A 230 -9.43 8.61 20.68
C ILE A 230 -9.87 9.77 19.77
N ALA A 231 -10.94 9.61 19.00
CA ALA A 231 -11.46 10.67 18.13
C ALA A 231 -11.83 11.93 18.93
N LEU A 232 -12.49 11.76 20.08
CA LEU A 232 -12.83 12.88 20.97
C LEU A 232 -11.57 13.55 21.54
N TRP A 233 -10.58 12.74 21.95
CA TRP A 233 -9.30 13.26 22.44
C TRP A 233 -8.57 14.07 21.35
N CYS A 234 -8.44 13.54 20.15
CA CYS A 234 -7.82 14.23 19.02
C CYS A 234 -8.53 15.55 18.70
N LYS A 235 -9.87 15.53 18.63
CA LYS A 235 -10.69 16.73 18.41
C LYS A 235 -10.43 17.82 19.46
N ASN A 236 -10.36 17.45 20.73
CA ASN A 236 -10.11 18.38 21.82
C ASN A 236 -8.69 18.97 21.79
N HIS A 237 -7.75 18.30 21.13
CA HIS A 237 -6.36 18.71 20.98
C HIS A 237 -6.03 19.28 19.59
N ARG A 238 -7.05 19.59 18.79
CA ARG A 238 -6.92 20.15 17.42
C ARG A 238 -6.14 19.26 16.45
N LEU A 239 -6.26 17.96 16.61
CA LEU A 239 -5.66 16.96 15.73
C LEU A 239 -6.73 16.24 14.92
N LEU A 240 -6.36 15.82 13.73
CA LEU A 240 -7.10 14.81 12.97
C LEU A 240 -6.81 13.42 13.54
N LEU A 241 -7.78 12.53 13.45
CA LEU A 241 -7.59 11.10 13.64
C LEU A 241 -7.74 10.41 12.29
N THR A 242 -6.84 9.49 11.99
CA THR A 242 -6.94 8.57 10.86
C THR A 242 -6.40 7.18 11.26
N GLY A 243 -6.52 6.23 10.37
CA GLY A 243 -6.09 4.85 10.52
C GLY A 243 -6.96 3.92 9.68
N HIS A 244 -6.77 2.64 9.84
CA HIS A 244 -7.55 1.60 9.18
C HIS A 244 -7.84 0.45 10.16
N THR A 245 -8.71 -0.48 9.75
CA THR A 245 -9.12 -1.61 10.57
C THR A 245 -8.39 -2.88 10.15
N LEU A 246 -8.27 -3.85 11.04
CA LEU A 246 -7.77 -5.18 10.70
C LEU A 246 -8.74 -5.87 9.72
N ASP A 247 -8.22 -6.57 8.72
CA ASP A 247 -8.97 -7.34 7.73
C ASP A 247 -9.91 -6.51 6.84
N ASP A 248 -9.66 -5.23 6.67
CA ASP A 248 -10.53 -4.35 5.88
C ASP A 248 -10.54 -4.69 4.38
N GLU A 249 -9.53 -5.43 3.86
CA GLU A 249 -9.54 -6.02 2.52
C GLU A 249 -10.71 -7.01 2.31
N ASN A 250 -11.27 -7.55 3.40
CA ASN A 250 -12.51 -8.30 3.38
C ASN A 250 -13.50 -7.70 4.37
N PRO A 251 -14.26 -6.66 3.95
CA PRO A 251 -15.12 -5.89 4.85
C PRO A 251 -16.20 -6.70 5.57
N LEU A 252 -16.59 -7.85 5.03
CA LEU A 252 -17.52 -8.76 5.72
C LEU A 252 -16.81 -9.54 6.83
N ARG A 253 -15.57 -9.96 6.61
CA ARG A 253 -14.75 -10.65 7.64
C ARG A 253 -14.35 -9.69 8.75
N ALA A 254 -14.11 -8.41 8.42
CA ALA A 254 -13.81 -7.37 9.38
C ALA A 254 -14.85 -7.28 10.53
N MET A 255 -16.12 -7.59 10.27
CA MET A 255 -17.16 -7.71 11.30
C MET A 255 -16.80 -8.67 12.45
N ARG A 256 -15.97 -9.68 12.18
CA ARG A 256 -15.57 -10.70 13.17
C ARG A 256 -14.36 -10.27 14.01
N VAL A 257 -13.57 -9.32 13.51
CA VAL A 257 -12.26 -8.99 14.08
C VAL A 257 -12.17 -7.53 14.58
N THR A 258 -12.90 -6.61 13.95
CA THR A 258 -12.89 -5.18 14.31
C THR A 258 -14.30 -4.62 14.49
N GLY A 259 -15.29 -5.19 13.82
CA GLY A 259 -16.67 -4.73 13.81
C GLY A 259 -17.11 -4.07 12.51
N ASN A 260 -18.24 -3.38 12.55
CA ASN A 260 -18.78 -2.68 11.39
C ASN A 260 -17.88 -1.49 11.03
N TRP A 261 -17.31 -1.52 9.84
CA TRP A 261 -16.39 -0.50 9.35
C TRP A 261 -17.05 0.90 9.31
N PHE A 262 -18.30 1.01 8.89
CA PHE A 262 -19.01 2.29 8.81
C PHE A 262 -19.22 2.92 10.19
N ASP A 263 -19.63 2.10 11.15
CA ASP A 263 -19.84 2.55 12.53
C ASP A 263 -18.52 2.94 13.20
N PHE A 264 -17.45 2.16 12.96
CA PHE A 264 -16.12 2.45 13.47
C PHE A 264 -15.63 3.84 13.03
N PHE A 265 -15.85 4.21 11.77
CA PHE A 265 -15.41 5.50 11.25
C PHE A 265 -16.44 6.64 11.35
N GLU A 266 -17.59 6.42 11.98
CA GLU A 266 -18.63 7.45 12.11
C GLU A 266 -18.10 8.78 12.68
N ASN A 267 -17.34 8.73 13.77
CA ASN A 267 -16.77 9.90 14.45
C ASN A 267 -15.31 10.21 14.06
N VAL A 268 -14.71 9.42 13.20
CA VAL A 268 -13.34 9.66 12.69
C VAL A 268 -13.39 10.65 11.52
N PRO A 269 -12.68 11.79 11.60
CA PRO A 269 -12.76 12.82 10.55
C PRO A 269 -12.14 12.38 9.21
N GLN A 270 -11.19 11.47 9.23
CA GLN A 270 -10.49 10.95 8.06
C GLN A 270 -10.47 9.42 8.10
N PRO A 271 -11.57 8.75 7.64
CA PRO A 271 -11.61 7.29 7.58
C PRO A 271 -10.54 6.76 6.63
N GLY A 272 -10.10 5.52 6.87
CA GLY A 272 -9.01 4.93 6.10
C GLY A 272 -9.15 3.45 5.84
N VAL A 273 -8.34 3.00 4.89
CA VAL A 273 -8.21 1.60 4.47
C VAL A 273 -6.74 1.25 4.20
N ASP A 274 -6.43 -0.03 4.31
CA ASP A 274 -5.12 -0.59 3.98
C ASP A 274 -5.14 -1.33 2.63
N GLU A 275 -4.25 -0.96 1.70
CA GLU A 275 -3.99 -1.66 0.44
C GLU A 275 -2.48 -1.72 0.16
N ILE A 276 -1.74 -2.22 1.11
CA ILE A 276 -0.28 -2.38 0.99
C ILE A 276 0.18 -3.41 -0.07
N PRO A 277 -0.61 -4.46 -0.43
CA PRO A 277 -0.25 -5.37 -1.53
C PRO A 277 -0.24 -4.74 -2.92
N THR A 278 -0.79 -3.55 -3.10
CA THR A 278 -0.78 -2.81 -4.36
C THR A 278 -1.51 -3.54 -5.49
N LYS A 279 -2.68 -4.10 -5.21
CA LYS A 279 -3.51 -4.81 -6.19
C LYS A 279 -4.67 -3.94 -6.68
N CYS A 280 -5.18 -4.25 -7.87
CA CYS A 280 -6.46 -3.76 -8.39
C CYS A 280 -7.39 -4.96 -8.61
N GLY A 281 -8.69 -4.73 -8.56
CA GLY A 281 -9.68 -5.75 -8.80
C GLY A 281 -10.84 -5.70 -7.81
N VAL A 282 -11.72 -6.69 -7.85
CA VAL A 282 -13.00 -6.65 -7.13
C VAL A 282 -12.84 -6.52 -5.60
N HIS A 283 -11.79 -7.09 -5.01
CA HIS A 283 -11.54 -6.92 -3.57
C HIS A 283 -11.25 -5.47 -3.21
N ASN A 284 -10.43 -4.80 -3.99
CA ASN A 284 -10.13 -3.39 -3.83
C ASN A 284 -11.32 -2.49 -4.16
N ASP A 285 -12.16 -2.91 -5.12
CA ASP A 285 -13.41 -2.22 -5.38
C ASP A 285 -14.35 -2.25 -4.16
N MET A 286 -14.43 -3.39 -3.46
CA MET A 286 -15.19 -3.50 -2.20
C MET A 286 -14.59 -2.59 -1.12
N LEU A 287 -13.29 -2.68 -0.90
CA LEU A 287 -12.54 -1.90 0.09
C LEU A 287 -12.75 -0.40 -0.12
N PHE A 288 -12.40 0.11 -1.29
CA PHE A 288 -12.50 1.55 -1.57
C PHE A 288 -13.95 2.05 -1.70
N SER A 289 -14.93 1.19 -2.00
CA SER A 289 -16.34 1.60 -2.08
C SER A 289 -16.89 2.07 -0.72
N MET A 290 -16.35 1.59 0.39
CA MET A 290 -16.69 2.08 1.71
C MET A 290 -16.27 3.54 1.90
N ILE A 291 -15.12 3.92 1.34
CA ILE A 291 -14.67 5.32 1.31
C ILE A 291 -15.63 6.19 0.47
N ASP A 292 -16.07 5.73 -0.73
CA ASP A 292 -17.02 6.47 -1.56
C ASP A 292 -18.33 6.79 -0.81
N ASN A 293 -18.81 5.85 0.01
CA ASN A 293 -19.95 6.08 0.90
C ASN A 293 -19.67 7.18 1.93
N GLN A 294 -18.54 7.12 2.64
CA GLN A 294 -18.18 8.11 3.67
C GLN A 294 -18.00 9.52 3.07
N LYS A 295 -17.43 9.62 1.86
CA LYS A 295 -17.32 10.88 1.12
C LYS A 295 -18.69 11.42 0.74
N TYR A 296 -19.63 10.56 0.36
CA TYR A 296 -21.02 10.94 0.08
C TYR A 296 -21.71 11.53 1.31
N HIS A 297 -21.43 10.98 2.50
CA HIS A 297 -21.93 11.49 3.79
C HIS A 297 -21.13 12.67 4.35
N GLY A 298 -20.26 13.28 3.54
CA GLY A 298 -19.64 14.57 3.84
C GLY A 298 -18.28 14.52 4.55
N LYS A 299 -17.64 13.34 4.65
CA LYS A 299 -16.25 13.28 5.11
C LYS A 299 -15.35 14.07 4.16
N GLN A 300 -14.59 15.02 4.70
CA GLN A 300 -13.76 15.93 3.91
C GLN A 300 -12.56 15.20 3.30
N HIS A 301 -11.93 14.33 4.07
CA HIS A 301 -10.76 13.58 3.70
C HIS A 301 -10.97 12.09 3.96
N ALA A 302 -10.25 11.27 3.20
CA ALA A 302 -10.14 9.83 3.41
C ALA A 302 -8.75 9.37 3.01
N MET A 303 -8.22 8.37 3.69
CA MET A 303 -6.87 7.88 3.41
C MET A 303 -6.83 6.44 2.92
N ALA A 304 -5.71 6.09 2.28
CA ALA A 304 -5.28 4.71 2.09
C ALA A 304 -3.81 4.57 2.46
N GLU A 305 -3.47 3.50 3.17
CA GLU A 305 -2.10 3.02 3.27
C GLU A 305 -1.76 2.21 2.02
N LEU A 306 -0.63 2.53 1.36
CA LEU A 306 -0.32 1.98 0.05
C LEU A 306 1.15 1.58 -0.06
N PHE A 307 1.42 0.57 -0.90
CA PHE A 307 2.73 0.18 -1.44
C PHE A 307 3.65 -0.61 -0.52
N ALA A 308 3.40 -0.71 0.79
CA ALA A 308 4.34 -1.29 1.74
C ALA A 308 4.77 -2.73 1.40
N LEU A 309 3.90 -3.56 0.83
CA LEU A 309 4.20 -4.90 0.32
C LEU A 309 4.46 -4.95 -1.20
N GLY A 310 4.67 -3.81 -1.83
CA GLY A 310 5.05 -3.72 -3.24
C GLY A 310 6.47 -4.27 -3.47
N PRO A 311 6.77 -4.75 -4.70
CA PRO A 311 8.14 -5.18 -5.04
C PRO A 311 9.07 -3.97 -5.14
N CYS A 312 10.38 -4.20 -4.98
CA CYS A 312 11.40 -3.18 -5.22
C CYS A 312 11.40 -2.63 -6.67
N SER A 313 10.74 -3.34 -7.57
CA SER A 313 10.49 -2.95 -8.96
C SER A 313 9.15 -2.23 -9.16
N LEU A 314 8.49 -1.77 -8.10
CA LEU A 314 7.22 -1.07 -8.20
C LEU A 314 7.39 0.25 -8.96
N SER A 315 6.98 0.25 -10.24
CA SER A 315 7.15 1.39 -11.13
C SER A 315 6.28 2.58 -10.75
N TYR A 316 6.69 3.77 -11.13
CA TYR A 316 5.87 4.98 -10.99
C TYR A 316 4.54 4.88 -11.73
N ALA A 317 4.49 4.16 -12.86
CA ALA A 317 3.25 3.90 -13.59
C ALA A 317 2.25 3.11 -12.73
N ARG A 318 2.71 2.09 -12.01
CA ARG A 318 1.89 1.31 -11.09
C ARG A 318 1.45 2.13 -9.89
N ARG A 319 2.35 2.90 -9.29
CA ARG A 319 2.00 3.82 -8.19
C ARG A 319 0.96 4.84 -8.62
N LYS A 320 1.13 5.45 -9.79
CA LYS A 320 0.13 6.35 -10.38
C LYS A 320 -1.23 5.67 -10.56
N GLN A 321 -1.27 4.48 -11.15
CA GLN A 321 -2.51 3.72 -11.29
C GLN A 321 -3.22 3.57 -9.95
N MET A 322 -2.52 3.15 -8.88
CA MET A 322 -3.10 2.96 -7.55
C MET A 322 -3.61 4.24 -6.94
N LEU A 323 -2.88 5.36 -7.06
CA LEU A 323 -3.35 6.66 -6.58
C LEU A 323 -4.68 7.03 -7.24
N PHE A 324 -4.78 6.90 -8.57
CA PHE A 324 -6.00 7.24 -9.30
C PHE A 324 -7.12 6.20 -9.09
N TYR A 325 -6.75 4.94 -8.87
CA TYR A 325 -7.72 3.90 -8.52
C TYR A 325 -8.40 4.21 -7.18
N ALA A 326 -7.63 4.50 -6.15
CA ALA A 326 -8.13 4.92 -4.85
C ALA A 326 -8.89 6.26 -4.93
N ALA A 327 -8.38 7.23 -5.71
CA ALA A 327 -9.04 8.51 -5.95
C ALA A 327 -10.40 8.37 -6.63
N ALA A 328 -10.60 7.34 -7.48
CA ALA A 328 -11.89 7.03 -8.10
C ALA A 328 -13.00 6.78 -7.07
N TYR A 329 -12.62 6.40 -5.86
CA TYR A 329 -13.52 6.15 -4.73
C TYR A 329 -13.47 7.24 -3.64
N GLY A 330 -12.71 8.32 -3.87
CA GLY A 330 -12.69 9.46 -2.96
C GLY A 330 -11.50 9.50 -1.99
N VAL A 331 -10.54 8.59 -2.08
CA VAL A 331 -9.29 8.66 -1.31
C VAL A 331 -8.45 9.85 -1.79
N ASP A 332 -8.08 10.74 -0.88
CA ASP A 332 -7.33 11.96 -1.17
C ASP A 332 -6.10 12.17 -0.26
N ARG A 333 -5.79 11.17 0.57
CA ARG A 333 -4.58 11.11 1.39
C ARG A 333 -3.97 9.72 1.24
N TYR A 334 -2.69 9.68 0.89
CA TYR A 334 -1.96 8.45 0.57
C TYR A 334 -0.79 8.31 1.52
N PHE A 335 -0.93 7.47 2.53
CA PHE A 335 0.16 7.05 3.40
C PHE A 335 0.94 5.96 2.67
N ILE A 336 2.21 6.22 2.38
CA ILE A 336 2.93 5.37 1.44
C ILE A 336 4.21 4.82 2.02
N ALA A 337 4.49 3.61 1.63
CA ALA A 337 5.71 2.84 1.80
C ALA A 337 6.54 3.18 3.03
N ILE A 338 7.03 2.19 3.68
CA ILE A 338 7.78 2.35 4.92
C ILE A 338 9.26 2.52 4.61
N SER A 339 9.82 3.68 4.91
CA SER A 339 11.27 3.91 4.83
C SER A 339 11.95 3.40 6.10
N HIS A 340 12.34 2.13 6.12
CA HIS A 340 13.08 1.51 7.22
C HIS A 340 14.56 1.88 7.17
N LEU A 341 14.97 2.87 7.94
CA LEU A 341 16.36 3.26 8.02
C LEU A 341 16.85 3.18 9.47
N ASP A 342 18.06 2.63 9.69
CA ASP A 342 18.74 2.74 10.96
C ASP A 342 19.35 4.14 11.15
N GLY A 343 19.93 4.40 12.32
CA GLY A 343 20.59 5.67 12.65
C GLY A 343 21.78 6.01 11.75
N ARG A 344 22.28 5.06 10.94
CA ARG A 344 23.34 5.26 9.95
C ARG A 344 22.79 5.39 8.53
N GLY A 345 21.46 5.28 8.36
CA GLY A 345 20.82 5.33 7.07
C GLY A 345 20.81 4.02 6.29
N ASN A 346 21.05 2.89 6.96
CA ASN A 346 20.95 1.58 6.33
C ASN A 346 19.52 1.07 6.37
N ILE A 347 19.14 0.26 5.39
CA ILE A 347 17.88 -0.48 5.46
C ILE A 347 18.01 -1.54 6.55
N LYS A 348 17.20 -1.44 7.58
CA LYS A 348 17.32 -2.29 8.77
C LYS A 348 16.42 -3.50 8.75
N LYS A 349 15.24 -3.40 8.14
CA LYS A 349 14.25 -4.48 8.13
C LYS A 349 13.56 -4.56 6.76
N PRO A 350 13.77 -5.64 6.04
CA PRO A 350 13.32 -5.79 4.67
C PRO A 350 11.99 -6.53 4.52
N ASP A 351 11.15 -6.57 5.52
CA ASP A 351 9.81 -7.20 5.45
C ASP A 351 8.86 -6.42 4.53
N PHE A 352 9.12 -5.13 4.32
CA PHE A 352 8.41 -4.28 3.40
C PHE A 352 9.38 -3.82 2.31
N PHE A 353 9.09 -4.17 1.06
CA PHE A 353 10.04 -4.02 -0.05
C PHE A 353 10.02 -2.66 -0.68
N ASP A 354 8.89 -1.96 -0.67
CA ASP A 354 8.85 -0.65 -1.24
C ASP A 354 9.44 0.37 -0.25
N ASN A 355 10.59 0.88 -0.59
CA ASN A 355 11.25 1.93 0.16
C ASN A 355 11.17 3.24 -0.64
N PHE A 356 10.21 4.08 -0.31
CA PHE A 356 10.09 5.40 -0.92
C PHE A 356 11.07 6.38 -0.26
N SER A 357 12.33 6.29 -0.62
CA SER A 357 13.39 7.10 -0.02
C SER A 357 14.28 7.79 -1.05
N LEU A 358 14.96 8.84 -0.59
CA LEU A 358 15.92 9.60 -1.41
C LEU A 358 17.14 8.77 -1.88
N TYR A 359 17.29 7.55 -1.37
CA TYR A 359 18.34 6.61 -1.78
C TYR A 359 17.96 5.72 -2.95
N ASN A 360 16.69 5.72 -3.34
CA ASN A 360 16.27 5.02 -4.55
C ASN A 360 16.88 5.70 -5.77
N PRO A 361 17.46 4.97 -6.73
CA PRO A 361 18.06 5.57 -7.93
C PRO A 361 17.09 6.45 -8.70
N ASP A 362 15.82 6.07 -8.73
CA ASP A 362 14.73 6.77 -9.43
C ASP A 362 14.03 7.85 -8.61
N PHE A 363 14.51 8.16 -7.39
CA PHE A 363 13.85 9.16 -6.51
C PHE A 363 13.67 10.54 -7.17
N ALA A 364 14.47 10.86 -8.18
CA ALA A 364 14.25 12.05 -9.01
C ALA A 364 12.86 12.10 -9.67
N GLY A 365 12.23 10.93 -9.88
CA GLY A 365 10.85 10.79 -10.36
C GLY A 365 9.77 11.05 -9.31
N ALA A 366 10.10 11.10 -8.03
CA ALA A 366 9.16 11.29 -6.93
C ALA A 366 8.36 12.60 -7.03
N LYS A 367 8.97 13.65 -7.63
CA LYS A 367 8.26 14.91 -7.93
C LYS A 367 7.00 14.68 -8.79
N HIS A 368 7.11 13.81 -9.79
CA HIS A 368 5.98 13.52 -10.68
C HIS A 368 4.89 12.72 -9.95
N LEU A 369 5.27 11.81 -9.05
CA LEU A 369 4.30 11.10 -8.22
C LEU A 369 3.60 12.05 -7.25
N ALA A 370 4.32 13.00 -6.67
CA ALA A 370 3.72 14.04 -5.83
C ALA A 370 2.73 14.89 -6.63
N ASP A 371 3.07 15.29 -7.87
CA ASP A 371 2.16 16.03 -8.75
C ASP A 371 0.93 15.18 -9.13
N ASP A 372 1.11 13.90 -9.46
CA ASP A 372 0.02 12.95 -9.72
C ASP A 372 -0.90 12.81 -8.49
N SER A 373 -0.34 12.77 -7.27
CA SER A 373 -1.14 12.69 -6.04
C SER A 373 -2.02 13.92 -5.82
N VAL A 374 -1.53 15.11 -6.18
CA VAL A 374 -2.31 16.36 -6.12
C VAL A 374 -3.48 16.31 -7.11
N LEU A 375 -3.24 15.83 -8.34
CA LEU A 375 -4.31 15.67 -9.32
C LEU A 375 -5.32 14.58 -8.89
N ALA A 376 -4.84 13.47 -8.38
CA ALA A 376 -5.68 12.38 -7.87
C ALA A 376 -6.57 12.88 -6.70
N ALA A 377 -6.00 13.61 -5.73
CA ALA A 377 -6.75 14.20 -4.63
C ALA A 377 -7.81 15.24 -5.11
N LYS A 378 -7.49 16.02 -6.14
CA LYS A 378 -8.48 16.91 -6.77
C LYS A 378 -9.65 16.13 -7.38
N ILE A 379 -9.38 15.00 -8.01
CA ILE A 379 -10.42 14.12 -8.57
C ILE A 379 -11.23 13.46 -7.46
N ALA A 380 -10.59 12.99 -6.41
CA ALA A 380 -11.23 12.40 -5.23
C ALA A 380 -12.21 13.35 -4.53
N GLY A 381 -11.97 14.67 -4.62
CA GLY A 381 -12.88 15.70 -4.10
C GLY A 381 -14.15 15.92 -4.95
N LYS A 382 -14.28 15.26 -6.11
CA LYS A 382 -15.46 15.39 -6.98
C LYS A 382 -16.58 14.47 -6.52
N THR A 383 -17.83 14.89 -6.75
CA THR A 383 -19.01 14.07 -6.47
C THR A 383 -19.18 13.00 -7.54
N ALA A 384 -18.92 11.74 -7.20
CA ALA A 384 -19.16 10.61 -8.08
C ALA A 384 -20.64 10.35 -8.28
N LYS A 385 -21.04 10.04 -9.52
CA LYS A 385 -22.39 9.57 -9.82
C LYS A 385 -22.56 8.12 -9.38
N ALA A 386 -23.74 7.78 -8.88
CA ALA A 386 -24.16 6.41 -8.63
C ALA A 386 -25.63 6.25 -9.00
N ALA A 387 -25.94 5.17 -9.67
CA ALA A 387 -27.31 4.84 -10.10
C ALA A 387 -27.87 3.62 -9.33
N VAL A 388 -26.98 2.78 -8.79
CA VAL A 388 -27.33 1.56 -8.06
C VAL A 388 -26.75 1.62 -6.64
N GLY A 389 -27.58 1.35 -5.64
CA GLY A 389 -27.16 1.09 -4.26
C GLY A 389 -26.81 -0.40 -4.09
N VAL A 390 -25.74 -0.71 -3.39
CA VAL A 390 -25.38 -2.08 -3.00
C VAL A 390 -25.30 -2.11 -1.48
N ARG A 391 -26.24 -2.78 -0.84
CA ARG A 391 -26.26 -2.86 0.62
C ARG A 391 -25.26 -3.89 1.11
N MET A 392 -24.39 -3.48 2.07
CA MET A 392 -23.41 -4.39 2.68
C MET A 392 -24.14 -5.51 3.44
N PRO A 393 -23.91 -6.78 3.13
CA PRO A 393 -24.70 -7.88 3.69
C PRO A 393 -24.12 -8.41 5.00
N TYR A 394 -23.85 -7.56 6.00
CA TYR A 394 -23.24 -7.96 7.26
C TYR A 394 -24.07 -9.01 8.02
N THR A 395 -25.37 -8.77 8.16
CA THR A 395 -26.29 -9.70 8.84
C THR A 395 -26.33 -11.05 8.12
N ALA A 396 -26.49 -11.06 6.79
CA ALA A 396 -26.52 -12.28 5.99
C ALA A 396 -25.20 -13.06 6.11
N TYR A 397 -24.06 -12.35 6.10
CA TYR A 397 -22.73 -12.94 6.27
C TYR A 397 -22.57 -13.59 7.65
N LEU A 398 -22.92 -12.88 8.73
CA LEU A 398 -22.80 -13.39 10.10
C LEU A 398 -23.74 -14.59 10.36
N GLN A 399 -24.96 -14.56 9.83
CA GLN A 399 -25.88 -15.69 9.91
C GLN A 399 -25.36 -16.92 9.14
N ALA A 400 -24.65 -16.70 8.04
CA ALA A 400 -24.04 -17.77 7.26
C ALA A 400 -22.82 -18.39 7.95
N CYS A 401 -22.11 -17.66 8.83
CA CYS A 401 -20.96 -18.18 9.57
C CYS A 401 -21.29 -19.44 10.38
N GLY A 402 -22.48 -19.52 10.97
CA GLY A 402 -22.92 -20.69 11.73
C GLY A 402 -23.09 -21.96 10.90
N ARG A 403 -23.04 -21.85 9.58
CA ARG A 403 -23.20 -22.97 8.64
C ARG A 403 -21.97 -23.19 7.77
N HIS A 404 -20.89 -22.43 8.00
CA HIS A 404 -19.71 -22.38 7.12
C HIS A 404 -20.03 -22.02 5.66
N GLU A 405 -21.01 -21.16 5.46
CA GLU A 405 -21.49 -20.71 4.16
C GLU A 405 -21.23 -19.21 3.90
N GLU A 406 -20.49 -18.54 4.81
CA GLU A 406 -20.18 -17.11 4.74
C GLU A 406 -19.44 -16.73 3.45
N GLN A 407 -18.60 -17.63 2.94
CA GLN A 407 -17.89 -17.41 1.68
C GLN A 407 -18.87 -17.21 0.50
N ARG A 408 -20.02 -17.87 0.51
CA ARG A 408 -21.02 -17.70 -0.53
C ARG A 408 -21.59 -16.27 -0.56
N VAL A 409 -21.82 -15.66 0.60
CA VAL A 409 -22.30 -14.27 0.69
C VAL A 409 -21.23 -13.33 0.16
N TYR A 410 -19.97 -13.54 0.55
CA TYR A 410 -18.84 -12.77 0.03
C TYR A 410 -18.70 -12.88 -1.50
N ASP A 411 -18.72 -14.10 -2.03
CA ASP A 411 -18.61 -14.35 -3.47
C ASP A 411 -19.75 -13.70 -4.25
N ARG A 412 -20.97 -13.68 -3.68
CA ARG A 412 -22.12 -12.99 -4.27
C ARG A 412 -21.93 -11.47 -4.32
N LEU A 413 -21.44 -10.88 -3.23
CA LEU A 413 -21.12 -9.45 -3.21
C LEU A 413 -20.02 -9.13 -4.25
N ALA A 414 -18.97 -9.92 -4.29
CA ALA A 414 -17.87 -9.76 -5.25
C ALA A 414 -18.37 -9.90 -6.71
N GLN A 415 -19.20 -10.90 -6.98
CA GLN A 415 -19.81 -11.10 -8.30
C GLN A 415 -20.68 -9.92 -8.72
N LEU A 416 -21.52 -9.41 -7.83
CA LEU A 416 -22.36 -8.24 -8.09
C LEU A 416 -21.52 -7.02 -8.45
N MET A 417 -20.55 -6.68 -7.62
CA MET A 417 -19.73 -5.49 -7.84
C MET A 417 -18.90 -5.58 -9.12
N ASP A 418 -18.30 -6.73 -9.40
CA ASP A 418 -17.53 -6.94 -10.64
C ASP A 418 -18.46 -6.85 -11.88
N MET A 419 -19.64 -7.40 -11.79
CA MET A 419 -20.66 -7.31 -12.84
C MET A 419 -21.09 -5.86 -13.12
N LEU A 420 -21.34 -5.06 -12.09
CA LEU A 420 -21.74 -3.65 -12.25
C LEU A 420 -20.59 -2.84 -12.88
N ILE A 421 -19.36 -3.01 -12.41
CA ILE A 421 -18.18 -2.29 -12.94
C ILE A 421 -17.94 -2.64 -14.41
N LYS A 422 -17.93 -3.92 -14.77
CA LYS A 422 -17.71 -4.40 -16.15
C LYS A 422 -18.78 -3.93 -17.13
N ASN A 423 -19.99 -3.72 -16.64
CA ASN A 423 -21.08 -3.17 -17.43
C ASN A 423 -21.21 -1.64 -17.34
N GLN A 424 -20.24 -0.97 -16.69
CA GLN A 424 -20.20 0.48 -16.49
C GLN A 424 -21.52 1.02 -15.90
N ILE A 425 -22.03 0.33 -14.90
CA ILE A 425 -23.15 0.75 -14.06
C ILE A 425 -22.57 1.34 -12.78
N SER A 426 -22.72 2.64 -12.59
CA SER A 426 -22.21 3.35 -11.42
C SER A 426 -22.97 2.94 -10.16
N MET A 427 -22.23 2.54 -9.14
CA MET A 427 -22.80 2.07 -7.88
C MET A 427 -22.24 2.82 -6.68
N ARG A 428 -22.95 2.74 -5.55
CA ARG A 428 -22.49 3.11 -4.21
C ARG A 428 -22.83 2.00 -3.23
N VAL A 429 -21.86 1.63 -2.41
CA VAL A 429 -22.09 0.72 -1.29
C VAL A 429 -22.76 1.49 -0.16
N LEU A 430 -23.75 0.87 0.48
CA LEU A 430 -24.52 1.40 1.60
C LEU A 430 -24.26 0.57 2.85
N SER A 431 -24.26 1.19 4.03
CA SER A 431 -24.36 0.42 5.28
C SER A 431 -25.72 -0.29 5.36
N GLU A 432 -25.88 -1.27 6.26
CA GLU A 432 -27.16 -1.98 6.40
C GLU A 432 -28.31 -1.11 6.88
N GLU A 433 -28.01 -0.10 7.69
CA GLU A 433 -29.00 0.76 8.33
C GLU A 433 -29.25 2.07 7.56
N GLU A 434 -28.53 2.30 6.47
CA GLU A 434 -28.63 3.51 5.66
C GLU A 434 -29.88 3.52 4.77
N ASP A 435 -30.52 4.66 4.61
CA ASP A 435 -31.65 4.78 3.68
C ASP A 435 -31.24 4.55 2.23
N ALA A 436 -32.13 3.93 1.45
CA ALA A 436 -31.92 3.75 0.02
C ALA A 436 -31.93 5.10 -0.70
N PHE A 437 -30.91 5.38 -1.51
CA PHE A 437 -30.83 6.60 -2.31
C PHE A 437 -31.28 6.41 -3.75
N SER A 438 -31.53 5.18 -4.19
CA SER A 438 -31.82 4.81 -5.56
C SER A 438 -32.97 3.80 -5.64
N ALA A 439 -33.73 3.85 -6.72
CA ALA A 439 -34.77 2.85 -7.04
C ALA A 439 -34.17 1.44 -7.25
N TYR A 440 -32.86 1.34 -7.50
CA TYR A 440 -32.12 0.10 -7.70
C TYR A 440 -31.19 -0.18 -6.51
N THR A 441 -31.73 -0.30 -5.30
CA THR A 441 -30.93 -0.78 -4.17
C THR A 441 -30.97 -2.29 -4.10
N VAL A 442 -29.79 -2.92 -4.23
CA VAL A 442 -29.61 -4.36 -4.27
C VAL A 442 -29.24 -4.89 -2.90
N LEU A 443 -29.99 -5.89 -2.44
CA LEU A 443 -29.70 -6.70 -1.27
C LEU A 443 -28.99 -7.98 -1.72
N VAL A 444 -27.85 -8.28 -1.10
CA VAL A 444 -27.09 -9.50 -1.38
C VAL A 444 -27.47 -10.56 -0.35
N GLU A 445 -27.88 -11.72 -0.83
CA GLU A 445 -28.24 -12.87 -0.01
C GLU A 445 -27.33 -14.07 -0.30
N ARG A 446 -27.40 -15.09 0.54
CA ARG A 446 -26.64 -16.34 0.35
C ARG A 446 -26.89 -16.98 -1.02
N ASP A 447 -28.15 -17.00 -1.49
CA ASP A 447 -28.54 -17.76 -2.65
C ASP A 447 -28.91 -16.88 -3.89
N GLY A 448 -28.74 -15.55 -3.80
CA GLY A 448 -29.06 -14.65 -4.91
C GLY A 448 -29.10 -13.18 -4.51
N TYR A 449 -29.92 -12.43 -5.22
CA TYR A 449 -30.08 -10.99 -5.03
C TYR A 449 -31.56 -10.62 -4.94
N ARG A 450 -31.84 -9.50 -4.24
CA ARG A 450 -33.17 -8.87 -4.26
C ARG A 450 -33.02 -7.38 -4.49
N LEU A 451 -34.07 -6.76 -4.97
CA LEU A 451 -34.20 -5.32 -4.95
C LEU A 451 -35.00 -4.91 -3.71
N GLU A 452 -34.60 -3.84 -3.03
CA GLU A 452 -35.24 -3.39 -1.80
C GLU A 452 -36.72 -3.01 -2.02
N ASN A 453 -37.05 -2.48 -3.22
CA ASN A 453 -38.42 -2.16 -3.64
C ASN A 453 -39.21 -3.36 -4.23
N ASP A 454 -38.56 -4.53 -4.37
CA ASP A 454 -39.19 -5.79 -4.85
C ASP A 454 -38.59 -6.97 -4.03
N ALA A 455 -38.77 -6.90 -2.73
CA ALA A 455 -38.15 -7.84 -1.78
C ALA A 455 -38.72 -9.27 -1.86
N GLU A 456 -39.86 -9.46 -2.51
CA GLU A 456 -40.45 -10.80 -2.69
C GLU A 456 -39.77 -11.58 -3.84
N ARG A 457 -39.16 -10.87 -4.79
CA ARG A 457 -38.56 -11.50 -5.96
C ARG A 457 -37.05 -11.69 -5.79
N GLN A 458 -36.64 -12.92 -5.99
CA GLN A 458 -35.20 -13.30 -6.00
C GLN A 458 -34.68 -13.28 -7.45
N TYR A 459 -33.47 -12.79 -7.63
CA TYR A 459 -32.80 -12.67 -8.92
C TYR A 459 -31.48 -13.46 -8.91
N ASP A 460 -31.18 -14.11 -10.03
CA ASP A 460 -29.81 -14.50 -10.37
C ASP A 460 -29.06 -13.29 -10.98
N ALA A 461 -27.75 -13.41 -11.18
CA ALA A 461 -26.92 -12.31 -11.67
C ALA A 461 -27.33 -11.85 -13.07
N GLU A 462 -27.65 -12.75 -13.98
CA GLU A 462 -28.01 -12.41 -15.36
C GLU A 462 -29.36 -11.68 -15.45
N THR A 463 -30.33 -12.16 -14.71
CA THR A 463 -31.66 -11.53 -14.65
C THR A 463 -31.60 -10.18 -13.95
N LEU A 464 -30.82 -10.06 -12.88
CA LEU A 464 -30.58 -8.79 -12.20
C LEU A 464 -29.93 -7.77 -13.15
N LEU A 465 -28.88 -8.16 -13.88
CA LEU A 465 -28.21 -7.29 -14.84
C LEU A 465 -29.17 -6.72 -15.87
N ARG A 466 -30.10 -7.55 -16.41
CA ARG A 466 -31.13 -7.07 -17.35
C ARG A 466 -32.05 -6.03 -16.73
N VAL A 467 -32.42 -6.19 -15.47
CA VAL A 467 -33.23 -5.20 -14.73
C VAL A 467 -32.47 -3.91 -14.48
N LEU A 468 -31.14 -3.98 -14.23
CA LEU A 468 -30.32 -2.84 -14.00
C LEU A 468 -29.79 -2.14 -15.27
N GLN A 469 -30.02 -2.69 -16.45
CA GLN A 469 -29.55 -2.10 -17.71
C GLN A 469 -29.93 -0.62 -17.90
N PRO A 470 -31.14 -0.15 -17.51
CA PRO A 470 -31.48 1.27 -17.59
C PRO A 470 -30.62 2.19 -16.71
N ALA A 471 -29.95 1.64 -15.73
CA ALA A 471 -29.01 2.37 -14.81
C ALA A 471 -27.58 2.47 -15.39
N GLN A 472 -27.32 1.90 -16.58
CA GLN A 472 -26.02 2.01 -17.22
C GLN A 472 -25.65 3.46 -17.47
N ASN A 473 -24.37 3.78 -17.37
CA ASN A 473 -23.86 5.11 -17.59
C ASN A 473 -24.19 5.64 -19.00
N ALA A 474 -24.59 6.89 -19.12
CA ALA A 474 -24.85 7.52 -20.41
C ALA A 474 -23.58 7.75 -21.25
N VAL A 475 -22.43 7.94 -20.58
CA VAL A 475 -21.12 8.03 -21.22
C VAL A 475 -20.42 6.69 -21.02
N LEU A 476 -20.02 6.05 -22.11
CA LEU A 476 -19.40 4.73 -22.09
C LEU A 476 -17.96 4.80 -22.62
N ILE A 477 -17.13 3.92 -22.10
CA ILE A 477 -15.83 3.57 -22.68
C ILE A 477 -15.98 2.23 -23.36
N THR A 478 -15.57 2.14 -24.62
CA THR A 478 -15.67 0.91 -25.42
C THR A 478 -14.33 0.58 -26.08
N GLU A 479 -14.17 -0.67 -26.47
CA GLU A 479 -13.18 -1.07 -27.47
C GLU A 479 -13.56 -0.48 -28.84
N THR A 480 -12.67 -0.58 -29.81
CA THR A 480 -12.90 -0.06 -31.17
C THR A 480 -14.00 -0.81 -31.92
N ASP A 481 -14.29 -2.06 -31.53
CA ASP A 481 -15.39 -2.87 -32.05
C ASP A 481 -16.74 -2.58 -31.36
N GLY A 482 -16.76 -1.72 -30.36
CA GLY A 482 -17.94 -1.31 -29.61
C GLY A 482 -18.23 -2.13 -28.37
N THR A 483 -17.49 -3.17 -28.05
CA THR A 483 -17.64 -3.96 -26.83
C THR A 483 -17.16 -3.18 -25.60
N LEU A 484 -17.64 -3.54 -24.40
CA LEU A 484 -17.18 -2.94 -23.15
C LEU A 484 -15.87 -3.61 -22.69
N PRO A 485 -14.80 -2.84 -22.41
CA PRO A 485 -13.57 -3.40 -21.85
C PRO A 485 -13.84 -3.94 -20.44
N GLN A 486 -13.34 -5.15 -20.16
CA GLN A 486 -13.60 -5.87 -18.92
C GLN A 486 -12.59 -5.55 -17.80
N ASP A 487 -11.57 -4.80 -18.12
CA ASP A 487 -10.38 -4.55 -17.30
C ASP A 487 -10.15 -3.06 -16.99
N VAL A 488 -11.22 -2.26 -17.05
CA VAL A 488 -11.17 -0.85 -16.69
C VAL A 488 -12.25 -0.49 -15.66
N LEU A 489 -11.89 0.41 -14.77
CA LEU A 489 -12.82 1.13 -13.90
C LEU A 489 -13.17 2.45 -14.57
N VAL A 490 -14.46 2.76 -14.71
CA VAL A 490 -14.96 4.02 -15.27
C VAL A 490 -15.77 4.73 -14.20
N LYS A 491 -15.31 5.90 -13.77
CA LYS A 491 -16.04 6.75 -12.82
C LYS A 491 -16.49 8.05 -13.48
N GLN A 492 -17.77 8.34 -13.39
CA GLN A 492 -18.38 9.58 -13.85
C GLN A 492 -18.66 10.50 -12.67
N TYR A 493 -18.46 11.80 -12.88
CA TYR A 493 -18.67 12.81 -11.86
C TYR A 493 -19.79 13.78 -12.25
N ALA A 494 -20.37 14.47 -11.26
CA ALA A 494 -21.46 15.41 -11.45
C ALA A 494 -21.08 16.60 -12.37
N ASP A 495 -19.82 16.99 -12.39
CA ASP A 495 -19.26 18.05 -13.23
C ASP A 495 -18.97 17.64 -14.69
N LYS A 496 -19.46 16.47 -15.11
CA LYS A 496 -19.26 15.86 -16.44
C LYS A 496 -17.83 15.40 -16.72
N SER A 497 -16.97 15.39 -15.73
CA SER A 497 -15.66 14.76 -15.87
C SER A 497 -15.76 13.24 -15.75
N LEU A 498 -14.75 12.55 -16.26
CA LEU A 498 -14.68 11.09 -16.28
C LEU A 498 -13.26 10.63 -16.02
N LEU A 499 -13.14 9.63 -15.19
CA LEU A 499 -11.88 8.94 -14.92
C LEU A 499 -11.96 7.50 -15.40
N VAL A 500 -10.96 7.07 -16.15
CA VAL A 500 -10.76 5.69 -16.61
C VAL A 500 -9.46 5.20 -16.05
N VAL A 501 -9.50 4.11 -15.30
CA VAL A 501 -8.31 3.50 -14.68
C VAL A 501 -8.26 2.02 -15.00
N SER A 502 -7.09 1.51 -15.35
CA SER A 502 -6.88 0.07 -15.53
C SER A 502 -7.10 -0.69 -14.22
N ARG A 503 -7.79 -1.82 -14.29
CA ARG A 503 -7.95 -2.79 -13.18
C ARG A 503 -6.92 -3.93 -13.23
N GLU A 504 -5.95 -3.85 -14.14
CA GLU A 504 -4.95 -4.89 -14.33
C GLU A 504 -3.76 -4.75 -13.38
N ASN A 505 -3.27 -5.89 -12.94
CA ASN A 505 -2.11 -5.97 -12.06
C ASN A 505 -0.79 -6.22 -12.82
N ALA A 506 -0.86 -6.30 -14.14
CA ALA A 506 0.29 -6.48 -15.03
C ALA A 506 0.27 -5.44 -16.15
N LEU A 507 1.45 -5.17 -16.71
CA LEU A 507 1.56 -4.33 -17.90
C LEU A 507 0.86 -5.01 -19.08
N LYS A 508 -0.01 -4.27 -19.75
CA LYS A 508 -0.64 -4.67 -21.02
C LYS A 508 -0.13 -3.83 -22.16
N GLU A 509 -0.24 -4.40 -23.36
CA GLU A 509 0.08 -3.70 -24.59
C GLU A 509 -0.83 -2.49 -24.80
N LYS A 510 -0.31 -1.55 -25.57
CA LYS A 510 -1.03 -0.37 -25.99
C LYS A 510 -2.25 -0.74 -26.84
N ARG A 511 -3.42 -0.18 -26.52
CA ARG A 511 -4.65 -0.31 -27.29
C ARG A 511 -5.35 1.04 -27.43
N THR A 512 -6.33 1.10 -28.30
CA THR A 512 -7.18 2.27 -28.47
C THR A 512 -8.53 1.99 -27.85
N LEU A 513 -8.95 2.87 -26.95
CA LEU A 513 -10.31 2.90 -26.39
C LEU A 513 -11.09 4.08 -26.98
N VAL A 514 -12.41 4.01 -26.91
CA VAL A 514 -13.31 5.02 -27.43
C VAL A 514 -14.24 5.52 -26.32
N LEU A 515 -14.20 6.80 -26.03
CA LEU A 515 -15.22 7.47 -25.22
C LEU A 515 -16.43 7.73 -26.11
N LYS A 516 -17.60 7.22 -25.71
CA LYS A 516 -18.90 7.43 -26.38
C LYS A 516 -19.80 8.27 -25.50
N ASN A 517 -20.25 9.42 -26.02
CA ASN A 517 -21.21 10.30 -25.36
C ASN A 517 -22.30 10.70 -26.40
N GLY A 518 -23.40 9.97 -26.44
CA GLY A 518 -24.39 10.05 -27.53
C GLY A 518 -23.72 9.71 -28.87
N GLU A 519 -23.88 10.59 -29.88
CA GLU A 519 -23.24 10.43 -31.19
C GLU A 519 -21.75 10.77 -31.20
N ARG A 520 -21.27 11.42 -30.16
CA ARG A 520 -19.85 11.83 -30.05
C ARG A 520 -18.98 10.63 -29.71
N GLN A 521 -17.88 10.48 -30.44
CA GLN A 521 -16.85 9.49 -30.20
C GLN A 521 -15.48 10.15 -30.16
N VAL A 522 -14.70 9.81 -29.14
CA VAL A 522 -13.30 10.29 -28.96
C VAL A 522 -12.41 9.09 -28.74
N ARG A 523 -11.45 8.87 -29.63
CA ARG A 523 -10.45 7.82 -29.51
C ARG A 523 -9.30 8.29 -28.64
N PHE A 524 -8.79 7.43 -27.79
CA PHE A 524 -7.62 7.69 -26.99
C PHE A 524 -6.77 6.44 -26.79
N SER A 525 -5.47 6.65 -26.62
CA SER A 525 -4.52 5.57 -26.32
C SER A 525 -4.63 5.17 -24.86
N PHE A 526 -4.68 3.86 -24.60
CA PHE A 526 -4.67 3.30 -23.26
C PHE A 526 -3.65 2.16 -23.20
N GLU A 527 -2.67 2.28 -22.34
CA GLU A 527 -1.53 1.36 -22.30
C GLU A 527 -1.06 1.10 -20.87
N GLY A 528 -0.50 -0.06 -20.64
CA GLY A 528 0.12 -0.45 -19.39
C GLY A 528 -0.83 -0.35 -18.19
N TYR A 529 -0.39 0.33 -17.15
CA TYR A 529 -1.19 0.70 -15.97
C TYR A 529 -1.99 1.99 -16.23
N GLY A 530 -2.81 1.98 -17.30
CA GLY A 530 -3.43 3.16 -17.89
C GLY A 530 -4.31 3.96 -16.91
N VAL A 531 -4.14 5.27 -17.00
CA VAL A 531 -4.99 6.25 -16.35
C VAL A 531 -5.33 7.35 -17.38
N GLN A 532 -6.61 7.61 -17.58
CA GLN A 532 -7.09 8.69 -18.44
C GLN A 532 -8.15 9.49 -17.70
N HIS A 533 -7.96 10.79 -17.62
CA HIS A 533 -8.94 11.72 -17.07
C HIS A 533 -9.42 12.68 -18.16
N PHE A 534 -10.72 12.77 -18.30
CA PHE A 534 -11.40 13.76 -19.16
C PHE A 534 -12.02 14.82 -18.25
N GLU A 535 -11.60 16.06 -18.38
CA GLU A 535 -12.16 17.16 -17.57
C GLU A 535 -13.62 17.45 -17.89
N ASN A 536 -14.02 17.22 -19.15
CA ASN A 536 -15.40 17.33 -19.60
C ASN A 536 -15.65 16.42 -20.82
N CYS A 537 -16.56 15.47 -20.69
CA CYS A 537 -16.90 14.52 -21.75
C CYS A 537 -17.59 15.18 -22.96
N ASP A 538 -18.27 16.33 -22.76
CA ASP A 538 -18.97 17.03 -23.85
C ASP A 538 -17.99 17.77 -24.78
N THR A 539 -16.81 18.13 -24.28
CA THR A 539 -15.78 18.88 -25.01
C THR A 539 -14.51 18.09 -25.29
N ALA A 540 -14.43 16.84 -24.82
CA ALA A 540 -13.29 15.97 -25.08
C ALA A 540 -12.96 15.87 -26.56
N THR A 541 -11.70 15.89 -26.91
CA THR A 541 -11.21 15.81 -28.30
C THR A 541 -10.14 14.75 -28.42
N GLU A 542 -10.01 14.16 -29.61
CA GLU A 542 -8.92 13.26 -29.92
C GLU A 542 -7.60 14.02 -29.90
N GLU A 543 -6.65 13.53 -29.12
CA GLU A 543 -5.33 14.14 -29.06
C GLU A 543 -4.49 13.64 -30.22
N LYS A 544 -4.40 14.43 -31.28
CA LYS A 544 -3.46 14.19 -32.38
C LYS A 544 -2.11 14.76 -32.00
N ARG A 545 -1.13 13.88 -31.89
CA ARG A 545 0.27 14.27 -31.70
C ARG A 545 1.08 13.80 -32.88
N ASP A 546 1.72 14.74 -33.53
CA ASP A 546 2.81 14.40 -34.45
C ASP A 546 4.04 14.06 -33.63
N ILE A 547 4.49 12.80 -33.71
CA ILE A 547 5.50 12.23 -32.84
C ILE A 547 6.63 11.66 -33.70
N LEU A 548 7.85 12.05 -33.42
CA LEU A 548 9.04 11.42 -33.97
C LEU A 548 9.36 10.14 -33.15
N PRO A 549 9.23 8.94 -33.72
CA PRO A 549 9.61 7.72 -33.01
C PRO A 549 11.15 7.62 -32.95
N LEU A 550 11.67 7.22 -31.79
CA LEU A 550 13.07 6.85 -31.57
C LEU A 550 13.16 5.51 -30.84
N SER A 551 14.26 4.80 -31.08
CA SER A 551 14.65 3.61 -30.33
C SER A 551 16.01 3.83 -29.67
N LEU A 552 16.24 3.20 -28.51
CA LEU A 552 17.56 3.19 -27.87
C LEU A 552 18.65 2.58 -28.77
N LYS A 553 18.28 1.74 -29.73
CA LYS A 553 19.21 1.17 -30.72
C LYS A 553 19.75 2.21 -31.69
N GLU A 554 19.05 3.31 -31.89
CA GLU A 554 19.43 4.43 -32.75
C GLU A 554 20.32 5.46 -32.05
N LEU A 555 20.46 5.30 -30.73
CA LEU A 555 21.22 6.19 -29.85
C LEU A 555 22.51 5.50 -29.40
N ARG A 556 23.55 6.29 -29.18
CA ARG A 556 24.82 5.80 -28.65
C ARG A 556 24.79 5.79 -27.12
N PHE A 557 25.14 4.67 -26.50
CA PHE A 557 25.42 4.64 -25.07
C PHE A 557 26.66 5.48 -24.75
N VAL A 558 26.55 6.39 -23.78
CA VAL A 558 27.65 7.30 -23.41
C VAL A 558 28.12 7.13 -21.96
N GLY A 559 27.42 6.36 -21.16
CA GLY A 559 27.85 6.06 -19.80
C GLY A 559 26.69 5.88 -18.80
N GLY A 560 27.03 5.81 -17.55
CA GLY A 560 26.09 5.63 -16.44
C GLY A 560 26.84 5.26 -15.16
N ASN A 561 26.09 4.95 -14.09
CA ASN A 561 26.66 4.38 -12.88
C ASN A 561 27.25 2.99 -13.16
N ASP A 562 28.15 2.54 -12.30
CA ASP A 562 28.54 1.14 -12.25
C ASP A 562 27.30 0.27 -12.04
N ASN A 563 27.25 -0.86 -12.73
CA ASN A 563 26.19 -1.82 -12.56
C ASN A 563 26.45 -2.70 -11.34
N VAL A 564 25.41 -3.37 -10.86
CA VAL A 564 25.50 -4.32 -9.76
C VAL A 564 25.00 -5.69 -10.20
N TYR A 565 25.60 -6.72 -9.61
CA TYR A 565 25.17 -8.11 -9.77
C TYR A 565 25.18 -8.80 -8.41
N ARG A 566 24.03 -9.29 -8.00
CA ARG A 566 23.87 -10.08 -6.78
C ARG A 566 24.31 -11.51 -7.04
N LEU A 567 25.32 -12.01 -6.33
CA LEU A 567 25.62 -13.43 -6.29
C LEU A 567 24.56 -14.17 -5.47
N ARG A 568 24.12 -15.32 -5.97
CA ARG A 568 23.08 -16.13 -5.32
C ARG A 568 23.73 -17.18 -4.45
N LEU A 569 23.91 -16.88 -3.17
CA LEU A 569 24.55 -17.75 -2.18
C LEU A 569 23.51 -18.29 -1.18
N LEU A 570 22.55 -19.05 -1.68
CA LEU A 570 21.55 -19.71 -0.86
C LEU A 570 22.16 -20.95 -0.15
N LYS A 571 22.17 -20.96 1.20
CA LYS A 571 22.56 -22.10 2.03
C LYS A 571 23.97 -22.64 1.78
N ALA A 572 24.99 -21.86 2.06
CA ALA A 572 26.41 -22.25 1.96
C ALA A 572 26.79 -22.81 0.57
N ALA A 573 26.17 -22.28 -0.46
CA ALA A 573 26.35 -22.76 -1.81
C ALA A 573 27.45 -21.99 -2.52
N THR A 574 28.11 -22.71 -3.39
CA THR A 574 28.97 -22.16 -4.42
C THR A 574 28.13 -21.57 -5.54
N CYS A 575 28.45 -20.35 -5.95
CA CYS A 575 27.81 -19.69 -7.09
C CYS A 575 28.80 -19.62 -8.27
N THR A 576 28.40 -20.06 -9.45
CA THR A 576 29.20 -19.95 -10.67
C THR A 576 28.73 -18.77 -11.50
N LEU A 577 29.66 -17.96 -11.98
CA LEU A 577 29.42 -16.78 -12.80
C LEU A 577 30.32 -16.79 -14.03
N THR A 578 29.75 -16.56 -15.19
CA THR A 578 30.50 -16.47 -16.45
C THR A 578 30.78 -15.00 -16.78
N LEU A 579 32.04 -14.68 -17.07
CA LEU A 579 32.48 -13.40 -17.61
C LEU A 579 32.73 -13.53 -19.12
N GLN A 580 32.05 -12.71 -19.90
CA GLN A 580 32.20 -12.71 -21.37
C GLN A 580 33.45 -11.96 -21.83
N THR A 581 34.09 -11.21 -20.95
CA THR A 581 35.32 -10.45 -21.21
C THR A 581 36.11 -10.30 -19.91
N ASP A 582 37.40 -9.93 -19.98
CA ASP A 582 38.18 -9.55 -18.81
C ASP A 582 37.54 -8.36 -18.09
N MET A 583 37.42 -8.41 -16.76
CA MET A 583 36.76 -7.37 -15.97
C MET A 583 37.50 -7.04 -14.70
N ALA A 584 37.55 -5.75 -14.37
CA ALA A 584 37.83 -5.28 -13.03
C ALA A 584 36.50 -5.12 -12.27
N LEU A 585 36.36 -5.77 -11.14
CA LEU A 585 35.15 -5.79 -10.32
C LEU A 585 35.45 -5.33 -8.88
N ARG A 586 34.49 -4.69 -8.27
CA ARG A 586 34.43 -4.52 -6.83
C ARG A 586 33.52 -5.60 -6.24
N VAL A 587 34.03 -6.29 -5.24
CA VAL A 587 33.33 -7.35 -4.53
C VAL A 587 32.93 -6.80 -3.16
N HIS A 588 31.65 -6.65 -2.93
CA HIS A 588 31.09 -6.18 -1.67
C HIS A 588 30.60 -7.37 -0.87
N VAL A 589 31.21 -7.61 0.29
CA VAL A 589 30.89 -8.72 1.18
C VAL A 589 30.19 -8.17 2.42
N ARG A 590 29.06 -8.76 2.77
CA ARG A 590 28.31 -8.36 3.96
C ARG A 590 29.10 -8.69 5.23
N SER A 591 29.48 -7.66 6.01
CA SER A 591 30.33 -7.80 7.19
C SER A 591 29.57 -8.00 8.51
N PHE A 592 28.26 -8.09 8.48
CA PHE A 592 27.39 -8.13 9.65
C PHE A 592 27.59 -9.36 10.56
N ALA A 593 28.11 -10.47 10.07
CA ALA A 593 28.30 -11.72 10.82
C ALA A 593 29.78 -12.10 11.05
N GLY A 594 30.72 -11.18 10.82
CA GLY A 594 32.15 -11.43 11.05
C GLY A 594 32.88 -12.17 9.93
N GLY A 595 32.22 -12.39 8.79
CA GLY A 595 32.86 -13.01 7.62
C GLY A 595 33.12 -11.95 6.54
N ASP A 596 34.35 -11.49 6.41
CA ASP A 596 34.74 -10.49 5.40
C ASP A 596 35.42 -11.16 4.19
N THR A 597 35.35 -12.47 4.07
CA THR A 597 36.10 -13.25 3.07
C THR A 597 35.16 -13.92 2.09
N VAL A 598 35.43 -13.76 0.81
CA VAL A 598 34.86 -14.55 -0.27
C VAL A 598 35.96 -15.33 -0.97
N TYR A 599 35.70 -16.58 -1.32
CA TYR A 599 36.63 -17.39 -2.10
C TYR A 599 36.25 -17.35 -3.57
N ILE A 600 37.21 -17.00 -4.40
CA ILE A 600 37.03 -16.94 -5.85
C ILE A 600 38.01 -17.92 -6.47
N ASP A 601 37.47 -18.93 -7.18
CA ASP A 601 38.23 -20.04 -7.74
C ASP A 601 39.16 -20.73 -6.71
N GLY A 602 38.63 -20.86 -5.48
CA GLY A 602 39.35 -21.42 -4.32
C GLY A 602 40.35 -20.50 -3.64
N SER A 603 40.56 -19.30 -4.13
CA SER A 603 41.48 -18.31 -3.52
C SER A 603 40.71 -17.31 -2.65
N PRO A 604 41.16 -17.04 -1.40
CA PRO A 604 40.47 -16.08 -0.52
C PRO A 604 40.70 -14.65 -0.97
N LEU A 605 39.64 -13.86 -1.00
CA LEU A 605 39.63 -12.41 -1.15
C LEU A 605 39.03 -11.79 0.11
N VAL A 606 39.82 -11.03 0.86
CA VAL A 606 39.37 -10.35 2.09
C VAL A 606 38.88 -8.97 1.72
N ALA A 607 37.58 -8.69 2.00
CA ALA A 607 37.01 -7.36 1.86
C ALA A 607 37.29 -6.54 3.12
N ALA A 608 38.16 -5.53 3.04
CA ALA A 608 38.60 -4.76 4.17
C ALA A 608 38.28 -3.27 4.13
N ALA A 609 38.12 -2.70 2.92
CA ALA A 609 37.76 -1.31 2.74
C ALA A 609 36.26 -1.07 3.01
N GLU A 610 35.90 0.10 3.52
CA GLU A 610 34.49 0.49 3.62
C GLU A 610 33.88 0.57 2.22
N THR A 611 32.65 0.10 2.08
CA THR A 611 31.91 0.22 0.81
C THR A 611 31.43 1.65 0.63
N HIS A 612 31.68 2.21 -0.56
CA HIS A 612 31.21 3.51 -0.96
C HIS A 612 30.49 3.44 -2.32
N GLY A 613 29.35 4.13 -2.43
CA GLY A 613 28.65 4.30 -3.72
C GLY A 613 27.88 3.10 -4.21
N LEU A 614 27.66 2.08 -3.38
CA LEU A 614 26.76 0.98 -3.72
C LEU A 614 25.29 1.46 -3.70
N THR A 615 24.86 1.90 -2.57
CA THR A 615 23.75 2.84 -2.31
C THR A 615 24.07 3.53 -1.00
N GLY A 616 23.72 4.77 -0.80
CA GLY A 616 23.97 5.46 0.46
C GLY A 616 23.35 4.80 1.70
N CYS A 617 22.45 3.81 1.53
CA CYS A 617 21.80 3.09 2.62
C CYS A 617 22.41 1.72 2.96
N PHE A 618 23.29 1.17 2.11
CA PHE A 618 23.88 -0.15 2.33
C PHE A 618 25.38 -0.12 2.62
N ASP A 619 26.03 0.99 2.35
CA ASP A 619 27.48 1.06 2.36
C ASP A 619 28.08 0.55 3.69
N SER A 620 27.46 0.88 4.82
CA SER A 620 27.98 0.45 6.13
C SER A 620 27.73 -1.02 6.49
N LEU A 621 26.92 -1.74 5.71
CA LEU A 621 26.68 -3.17 5.91
C LEU A 621 27.67 -4.04 5.13
N TYR A 622 28.45 -3.46 4.22
CA TYR A 622 29.35 -4.18 3.34
C TYR A 622 30.76 -3.64 3.46
N LYS A 623 31.72 -4.54 3.29
CA LYS A 623 33.11 -4.21 3.01
C LYS A 623 33.44 -4.57 1.58
N THR A 624 34.41 -3.89 1.01
CA THR A 624 34.75 -3.97 -0.40
C THR A 624 36.20 -4.45 -0.60
N ALA A 625 36.42 -5.26 -1.62
CA ALA A 625 37.71 -5.54 -2.20
C ALA A 625 37.63 -5.41 -3.73
N GLU A 626 38.74 -5.07 -4.37
CA GLU A 626 38.86 -5.02 -5.82
C GLU A 626 39.53 -6.27 -6.36
N ILE A 627 39.06 -6.76 -7.52
CA ILE A 627 39.65 -7.91 -8.20
C ILE A 627 39.56 -7.72 -9.71
N ALA A 628 40.59 -8.23 -10.44
CA ALA A 628 40.54 -8.34 -11.88
C ALA A 628 40.41 -9.83 -12.24
N LEU A 629 39.34 -10.17 -12.93
CA LEU A 629 39.07 -11.53 -13.39
C LEU A 629 39.16 -11.62 -14.93
N LYS A 630 39.64 -12.73 -15.40
CA LYS A 630 39.73 -13.02 -16.84
C LYS A 630 38.37 -13.47 -17.38
N LYS A 631 38.19 -13.38 -18.71
CA LYS A 631 37.08 -14.00 -19.38
C LYS A 631 37.03 -15.50 -19.05
N GLY A 632 35.88 -16.02 -18.72
CA GLY A 632 35.66 -17.41 -18.36
C GLY A 632 34.65 -17.61 -17.26
N GLU A 633 34.55 -18.84 -16.79
CA GLU A 633 33.71 -19.24 -15.68
C GLU A 633 34.50 -19.10 -14.37
N HIS A 634 33.90 -18.46 -13.38
CA HIS A 634 34.45 -18.25 -12.05
C HIS A 634 33.52 -18.76 -10.97
N THR A 635 34.08 -19.40 -9.96
CA THR A 635 33.35 -19.95 -8.82
C THR A 635 33.52 -19.09 -7.62
N PHE A 636 32.40 -18.68 -7.04
CA PHE A 636 32.35 -17.87 -5.81
C PHE A 636 31.81 -18.72 -4.66
N PHE A 637 32.46 -18.64 -3.51
CA PHE A 637 32.01 -19.23 -2.26
C PHE A 637 32.15 -18.21 -1.12
N CYS A 638 31.15 -18.13 -0.27
CA CYS A 638 31.19 -17.33 0.95
C CYS A 638 30.59 -18.16 2.08
N GLU A 639 31.20 -18.08 3.28
CA GLU A 639 30.71 -18.79 4.46
C GLU A 639 29.38 -18.22 4.97
N ILE A 640 29.07 -16.97 4.60
CA ILE A 640 27.83 -16.30 4.94
C ILE A 640 26.82 -16.58 3.82
N ALA A 641 25.67 -17.14 4.18
CA ALA A 641 24.54 -17.26 3.25
C ALA A 641 23.82 -15.91 3.06
N ASP A 642 23.07 -15.78 1.97
CA ASP A 642 22.12 -14.69 1.81
C ASP A 642 21.17 -14.67 2.99
N TYR A 643 21.06 -13.52 3.64
CA TYR A 643 19.96 -13.26 4.57
C TYR A 643 18.74 -12.87 3.73
N PRO A 644 17.51 -13.22 4.12
CA PRO A 644 16.35 -12.73 3.40
C PRO A 644 16.54 -11.24 3.08
N TYR A 645 16.53 -10.89 1.78
CA TYR A 645 16.65 -9.53 1.25
C TYR A 645 18.04 -8.86 1.24
N LEU A 646 19.02 -9.41 1.94
CA LEU A 646 20.39 -8.87 1.96
C LEU A 646 21.36 -9.91 1.36
N PRO A 647 21.82 -9.71 0.12
CA PRO A 647 22.80 -10.60 -0.50
C PRO A 647 24.07 -10.71 0.37
N ALA A 648 24.67 -11.91 0.44
CA ALA A 648 25.94 -12.09 1.10
C ALA A 648 27.06 -11.39 0.33
N VAL A 649 27.00 -11.44 -1.01
CA VAL A 649 27.99 -10.85 -1.90
C VAL A 649 27.31 -10.12 -3.06
N ILE A 650 27.75 -8.89 -3.31
CA ILE A 650 27.37 -8.07 -4.46
C ILE A 650 28.60 -7.74 -5.25
N LEU A 651 28.54 -7.84 -6.55
CA LEU A 651 29.56 -7.36 -7.47
C LEU A 651 29.15 -6.01 -8.05
N SER A 652 30.07 -5.06 -8.16
CA SER A 652 29.84 -3.84 -8.92
C SER A 652 30.97 -3.54 -9.89
N GLY A 653 30.64 -2.87 -11.00
CA GLY A 653 31.62 -2.54 -12.01
C GLY A 653 30.97 -2.09 -13.32
N SER A 654 31.82 -1.88 -14.32
CA SER A 654 31.41 -1.43 -15.66
C SER A 654 31.05 -2.64 -16.54
N PHE A 655 29.87 -3.22 -16.32
CA PHE A 655 29.38 -4.39 -17.05
C PHE A 655 27.88 -4.31 -17.32
N ASP A 656 27.40 -5.10 -18.27
CA ASP A 656 25.99 -5.42 -18.45
C ASP A 656 25.71 -6.85 -17.95
N VAL A 657 24.52 -7.05 -17.36
CA VAL A 657 24.02 -8.36 -16.93
C VAL A 657 23.24 -8.97 -18.09
N THR A 658 23.66 -10.11 -18.57
CA THR A 658 23.03 -10.87 -19.67
C THR A 658 22.60 -12.26 -19.21
N LYS A 659 21.92 -13.01 -20.08
CA LYS A 659 21.57 -14.41 -19.80
C LYS A 659 22.80 -15.32 -19.70
N GLU A 660 23.87 -14.95 -20.40
CA GLU A 660 25.13 -15.69 -20.46
C GLU A 660 26.15 -15.26 -19.40
N GLY A 661 25.80 -14.32 -18.50
CA GLY A 661 26.67 -13.78 -17.46
C GLY A 661 26.95 -12.30 -17.60
N LEU A 662 28.13 -11.82 -17.18
CA LEU A 662 28.52 -10.43 -17.30
C LEU A 662 29.27 -10.14 -18.59
N SER A 663 28.89 -9.08 -19.28
CA SER A 663 29.51 -8.63 -20.53
C SER A 663 30.03 -7.20 -20.42
N ALA A 664 30.78 -6.75 -21.42
CA ALA A 664 31.25 -5.38 -21.50
C ALA A 664 30.06 -4.39 -21.48
N ARG A 665 30.24 -3.27 -20.82
CA ARG A 665 29.21 -2.27 -20.64
C ARG A 665 28.77 -1.64 -21.96
N SER A 666 27.51 -1.81 -22.33
CA SER A 666 26.88 -1.23 -23.51
C SER A 666 25.61 -0.43 -23.17
N GLY A 667 25.19 -0.52 -21.91
CA GLY A 667 23.93 0.05 -21.44
C GLY A 667 22.70 -0.76 -21.82
N GLN A 668 22.88 -1.95 -22.38
CA GLN A 668 21.78 -2.87 -22.68
C GLN A 668 21.56 -3.84 -21.52
N GLY A 669 20.32 -4.29 -21.36
CA GLY A 669 19.97 -5.19 -20.29
C GLY A 669 19.71 -4.48 -18.94
N ARG A 670 19.72 -5.29 -17.88
CA ARG A 670 19.44 -4.81 -16.52
C ARG A 670 20.59 -3.96 -16.00
N PHE A 671 20.30 -2.82 -15.41
CA PHE A 671 21.29 -1.89 -14.87
C PHE A 671 20.85 -1.35 -13.51
N PHE A 672 21.82 -0.83 -12.75
CA PHE A 672 21.60 -0.14 -11.49
C PHE A 672 22.01 1.33 -11.60
N GLY A 673 21.32 2.22 -10.85
CA GLY A 673 21.58 3.65 -10.94
C GLY A 673 20.97 4.25 -12.21
N HIS A 674 21.79 4.89 -13.05
CA HIS A 674 21.31 5.41 -14.33
C HIS A 674 22.20 4.99 -15.50
N VAL A 675 21.60 5.02 -16.70
CA VAL A 675 22.28 4.92 -17.99
C VAL A 675 21.95 6.12 -18.85
N THR A 676 22.87 6.50 -19.73
CA THR A 676 22.73 7.65 -20.60
C THR A 676 22.97 7.27 -22.06
N PHE A 677 22.04 7.67 -22.91
CA PHE A 677 22.11 7.50 -24.36
C PHE A 677 22.01 8.85 -25.05
N GLU A 678 22.74 9.03 -26.16
CA GLU A 678 22.68 10.27 -26.93
C GLU A 678 22.69 10.03 -28.44
N GLY A 679 22.14 10.99 -29.19
CA GLY A 679 22.20 10.99 -30.65
C GLY A 679 21.91 12.37 -31.22
N GLU A 680 22.47 12.63 -32.42
CA GLU A 680 22.16 13.80 -33.22
C GLU A 680 20.91 13.54 -34.08
N VAL A 681 19.81 14.19 -33.78
CA VAL A 681 18.50 13.93 -34.36
C VAL A 681 17.93 15.20 -35.00
N ALA A 682 17.37 15.07 -36.20
CA ALA A 682 16.57 16.15 -36.82
C ALA A 682 15.16 16.10 -36.18
N VAL A 683 14.73 17.23 -35.58
CA VAL A 683 13.49 17.24 -34.77
C VAL A 683 12.45 18.08 -35.53
N ASP A 684 11.75 17.45 -36.45
CA ASP A 684 10.68 18.10 -37.24
C ASP A 684 9.33 18.10 -36.53
N GLN A 685 9.15 17.19 -35.54
CA GLN A 685 7.91 16.99 -34.83
C GLN A 685 7.88 17.73 -33.48
N PRO A 686 6.69 18.07 -32.95
CA PRO A 686 6.54 18.73 -31.66
C PRO A 686 6.87 17.80 -30.47
N SER A 687 7.02 16.53 -30.71
CA SER A 687 7.34 15.53 -29.67
C SER A 687 8.20 14.39 -30.21
N VAL A 688 8.92 13.74 -29.30
CA VAL A 688 9.69 12.52 -29.57
C VAL A 688 9.21 11.39 -28.65
N ALA A 689 9.05 10.20 -29.16
CA ALA A 689 8.74 8.99 -28.38
C ALA A 689 9.97 8.10 -28.22
N LEU A 690 10.18 7.59 -27.01
CA LEU A 690 11.21 6.60 -26.68
C LEU A 690 10.58 5.46 -25.86
N PRO A 691 9.79 4.56 -26.49
CA PRO A 691 9.08 3.50 -25.75
C PRO A 691 10.01 2.51 -25.04
N ASP A 692 11.23 2.31 -25.55
CA ASP A 692 12.23 1.43 -24.94
C ASP A 692 12.68 1.88 -23.53
N ALA A 693 12.37 3.12 -23.14
CA ALA A 693 12.65 3.64 -21.79
C ALA A 693 11.69 3.10 -20.71
N ALA A 694 10.54 2.52 -21.11
CA ALA A 694 9.59 1.95 -20.17
C ALA A 694 10.17 0.72 -19.44
N PRO A 695 9.89 0.55 -18.13
CA PRO A 695 9.00 1.36 -17.27
C PRO A 695 9.74 2.43 -16.44
N TYR A 696 10.95 2.80 -16.80
CA TYR A 696 11.87 3.57 -15.95
C TYR A 696 11.63 5.09 -16.01
N TYR A 697 11.91 5.79 -14.91
CA TYR A 697 11.99 7.24 -14.93
C TYR A 697 13.07 7.70 -15.92
N THR A 698 12.71 8.62 -16.80
CA THR A 698 13.59 9.06 -17.90
C THR A 698 13.57 10.56 -18.05
N GLU A 699 14.73 11.17 -18.15
CA GLU A 699 14.93 12.59 -18.43
C GLU A 699 15.43 12.78 -19.87
N LEU A 700 14.89 13.81 -20.54
CA LEU A 700 15.38 14.29 -21.82
C LEU A 700 16.15 15.60 -21.67
N PHE A 701 17.34 15.63 -22.23
CA PHE A 701 18.14 16.84 -22.40
C PHE A 701 18.28 17.14 -23.90
N ILE A 702 18.17 18.42 -24.27
CA ILE A 702 18.42 18.91 -25.62
C ILE A 702 19.63 19.84 -25.57
N ASN A 703 20.69 19.51 -26.31
CA ASN A 703 21.96 20.22 -26.29
C ASN A 703 22.54 20.48 -24.89
N GLY A 704 22.29 19.52 -23.95
CA GLY A 704 22.75 19.56 -22.57
C GLY A 704 21.80 20.25 -21.58
N GLU A 705 20.73 20.87 -22.04
CA GLU A 705 19.70 21.46 -21.19
C GLU A 705 18.57 20.44 -20.91
N ARG A 706 18.20 20.23 -19.64
CA ARG A 706 17.08 19.37 -19.25
C ARG A 706 15.77 20.02 -19.68
N THR A 707 15.05 19.38 -20.59
CA THR A 707 13.82 19.94 -21.18
C THR A 707 12.55 19.22 -20.79
N ALA A 708 12.62 17.91 -20.53
CA ALA A 708 11.44 17.10 -20.19
C ALA A 708 11.82 15.87 -19.36
N ALA A 709 10.84 15.27 -18.71
CA ALA A 709 10.97 13.96 -18.07
C ALA A 709 9.67 13.16 -18.19
N ARG A 710 9.78 11.85 -18.04
CA ARG A 710 8.66 10.91 -17.98
C ARG A 710 8.92 9.84 -16.93
N HIS A 711 7.88 9.48 -16.19
CA HIS A 711 7.92 8.45 -15.14
C HIS A 711 6.93 7.31 -15.43
N CYS A 712 6.10 7.45 -16.44
CA CYS A 712 5.14 6.44 -16.90
C CYS A 712 4.81 6.64 -18.39
N ALA A 713 4.25 5.62 -18.99
CA ALA A 713 3.76 5.68 -20.37
C ALA A 713 2.64 6.73 -20.56
N PRO A 714 2.52 7.33 -21.76
CA PRO A 714 3.42 7.15 -22.90
C PRO A 714 4.75 7.91 -22.73
N TYR A 715 5.86 7.29 -23.11
CA TYR A 715 7.19 7.91 -23.08
C TYR A 715 7.35 8.86 -24.27
N VAL A 716 6.54 9.89 -24.27
CA VAL A 716 6.51 10.96 -25.29
C VAL A 716 6.95 12.26 -24.65
N PHE A 717 8.02 12.83 -25.15
CA PHE A 717 8.68 14.03 -24.63
C PHE A 717 8.39 15.20 -25.56
N ALA A 718 7.87 16.29 -25.02
CA ALA A 718 7.64 17.51 -25.78
C ALA A 718 8.96 18.16 -26.19
N ILE A 719 9.02 18.63 -27.44
CA ILE A 719 10.14 19.38 -27.98
C ILE A 719 9.77 20.86 -27.98
N PRO A 720 10.51 21.72 -27.24
CA PRO A 720 10.29 23.16 -27.27
C PRO A 720 10.37 23.72 -28.68
N ALA A 721 9.53 24.69 -29.01
CA ALA A 721 9.45 25.29 -30.35
C ALA A 721 10.80 25.80 -30.87
N ALA A 722 11.66 26.27 -29.97
CA ALA A 722 13.02 26.76 -30.31
C ALA A 722 13.93 25.72 -30.96
N TYR A 723 13.65 24.42 -30.80
CA TYR A 723 14.47 23.32 -31.35
C TYR A 723 13.83 22.66 -32.57
N ARG A 724 12.58 22.96 -32.91
CA ARG A 724 11.88 22.34 -34.05
C ARG A 724 12.48 22.79 -35.37
N GLY A 725 12.53 21.86 -36.31
CA GLY A 725 13.18 22.06 -37.62
C GLY A 725 14.71 22.11 -37.56
N LYS A 726 15.32 21.77 -36.43
CA LYS A 726 16.78 21.79 -36.25
C LYS A 726 17.31 20.37 -35.99
N ARG A 727 18.59 20.20 -36.32
CA ARG A 727 19.34 19.03 -35.86
C ARG A 727 19.92 19.37 -34.50
N VAL A 728 19.61 18.54 -33.50
CA VAL A 728 19.98 18.75 -32.09
C VAL A 728 20.52 17.49 -31.49
N ARG A 729 21.34 17.59 -30.46
CA ARG A 729 21.77 16.48 -29.65
C ARG A 729 20.68 16.21 -28.60
N LEU A 730 20.03 15.02 -28.70
CA LEU A 730 19.14 14.48 -27.70
C LEU A 730 19.95 13.57 -26.78
N THR A 731 19.81 13.76 -25.47
CA THR A 731 20.41 12.92 -24.46
C THR A 731 19.30 12.42 -23.53
N PHE A 732 19.18 11.11 -23.41
CA PHE A 732 18.22 10.47 -22.50
C PHE A 732 18.98 9.84 -21.33
N ARG A 733 18.59 10.25 -20.10
CA ARG A 733 19.08 9.64 -18.87
C ARG A 733 17.96 8.82 -18.27
N ILE A 734 18.18 7.50 -18.12
CA ILE A 734 17.20 6.52 -17.70
C ILE A 734 17.65 5.96 -16.34
N PHE A 735 16.76 5.94 -15.37
CA PHE A 735 17.05 5.58 -13.97
C PHE A 735 16.38 4.25 -13.62
N SER A 736 17.13 3.30 -13.05
CA SER A 736 16.59 2.05 -12.54
C SER A 736 15.93 2.22 -11.17
N ASP A 737 15.19 1.19 -10.77
CA ASP A 737 14.72 0.93 -9.41
C ASP A 737 15.76 0.15 -8.57
N LEU A 738 15.34 -0.38 -7.43
CA LEU A 738 16.18 -1.21 -6.54
C LEU A 738 16.22 -2.69 -6.90
N SER A 739 15.48 -3.13 -7.91
CA SER A 739 15.38 -4.56 -8.27
C SER A 739 16.71 -5.22 -8.69
N PRO A 740 17.70 -4.50 -9.24
CA PRO A 740 19.01 -5.10 -9.49
C PRO A 740 19.73 -5.58 -8.22
N LEU A 741 19.47 -4.94 -7.07
CA LEU A 741 20.03 -5.34 -5.78
C LEU A 741 19.21 -6.42 -5.07
N PHE A 742 17.88 -6.28 -5.06
CA PHE A 742 17.00 -7.15 -4.26
C PHE A 742 16.30 -8.23 -5.07
N GLY A 743 16.31 -8.16 -6.39
CA GLY A 743 15.44 -8.96 -7.25
C GLY A 743 14.03 -8.38 -7.37
N ASP A 744 13.26 -8.89 -8.33
CA ASP A 744 11.82 -8.65 -8.38
C ASP A 744 11.07 -9.68 -7.50
N LEU A 745 9.79 -9.41 -7.23
CA LEU A 745 8.97 -10.30 -6.41
C LEU A 745 8.89 -11.73 -6.95
N ALA A 746 8.79 -11.90 -8.27
CA ALA A 746 8.74 -13.21 -8.91
C ALA A 746 10.06 -13.98 -8.77
N GLU A 747 11.18 -13.27 -8.81
CA GLU A 747 12.52 -13.83 -8.61
C GLU A 747 12.69 -14.27 -7.15
N MET A 748 12.31 -13.42 -6.19
CA MET A 748 12.37 -13.72 -4.76
C MET A 748 11.50 -14.91 -4.36
N ARG A 749 10.32 -15.06 -4.96
CA ARG A 749 9.44 -16.22 -4.76
C ARG A 749 10.07 -17.53 -5.28
N ARG A 750 10.65 -17.49 -6.48
CA ARG A 750 11.33 -18.66 -7.05
C ARG A 750 12.52 -19.11 -6.20
N GLU A 751 13.17 -18.20 -5.54
CA GLU A 751 14.33 -18.47 -4.68
C GLU A 751 13.94 -18.90 -3.26
N GLY A 752 12.65 -18.93 -2.92
CA GLY A 752 12.19 -19.25 -1.57
C GLY A 752 12.65 -18.24 -0.51
N ILE A 753 13.06 -17.04 -0.94
CA ILE A 753 13.50 -15.93 -0.08
C ILE A 753 12.26 -15.21 0.50
N PHE A 754 11.17 -15.26 -0.23
CA PHE A 754 9.91 -14.70 0.16
C PHE A 754 9.02 -15.81 0.70
N THR A 755 8.78 -15.84 2.00
CA THR A 755 7.62 -16.52 2.55
C THR A 755 6.39 -15.83 1.97
N PRO A 756 5.42 -16.58 1.41
CA PRO A 756 4.21 -15.97 0.87
C PRO A 756 3.67 -15.01 1.92
N GLY A 757 3.82 -13.73 1.65
CA GLY A 757 3.15 -12.72 2.42
C GLY A 757 1.66 -12.86 2.17
N TRP A 758 0.87 -12.23 2.95
CA TRP A 758 -0.59 -12.18 2.90
C TRP A 758 -1.18 -11.97 1.49
N SER A 759 -0.39 -11.47 0.56
CA SER A 759 -0.78 -11.23 -0.84
C SER A 759 -1.02 -12.46 -1.68
N ASP A 760 -0.59 -13.65 -1.24
CA ASP A 760 -0.73 -14.92 -1.97
C ASP A 760 -1.68 -15.90 -1.31
N VAL A 761 -2.24 -15.55 -0.16
CA VAL A 761 -3.32 -16.33 0.44
C VAL A 761 -4.54 -16.08 -0.43
N PRO A 762 -5.05 -17.08 -1.17
CA PRO A 762 -6.35 -16.94 -1.80
C PRO A 762 -7.35 -16.54 -0.72
N SER A 763 -8.31 -15.68 -1.04
CA SER A 763 -9.40 -15.32 -0.13
C SER A 763 -10.21 -16.52 0.41
N SER A 764 -9.90 -17.72 -0.05
CA SER A 764 -10.46 -19.02 0.35
C SER A 764 -9.56 -19.84 1.27
N ALA A 765 -8.37 -19.36 1.67
CA ALA A 765 -7.59 -20.09 2.66
C ALA A 765 -8.31 -20.00 4.02
N PRO A 766 -8.58 -21.14 4.68
CA PRO A 766 -9.14 -21.10 6.02
C PRO A 766 -8.19 -20.29 6.92
N SER A 767 -8.75 -19.43 7.76
CA SER A 767 -8.09 -18.59 8.74
C SER A 767 -7.39 -19.44 9.83
N THR A 768 -6.34 -20.18 9.45
CA THR A 768 -5.52 -20.97 10.36
C THR A 768 -4.09 -20.47 10.43
N VAL A 769 -3.81 -19.27 9.89
CA VAL A 769 -2.52 -18.63 10.04
C VAL A 769 -2.76 -17.17 10.46
N LEU A 770 -3.04 -17.03 11.69
CA LEU A 770 -2.67 -15.96 12.62
C LEU A 770 -2.61 -16.55 13.98
#